data_4047e12d5e84ca5e0450e53630747ee4
#
_entry.id   4047e12d5e84ca5e0450e53630747ee4
#
_cell.length_a   1.000
_cell.length_b   1.000
_cell.length_c   1.000
_cell.angle_alpha   90.00
_cell.angle_beta   90.00
_cell.angle_gamma   90.00
#
_symmetry.space_group_name_H-M   'P 1'
#
loop_
_entity.id
_entity.type
_entity.pdbx_description
1 polymer ?
#
loop_
_entity_poly.entity_id
_entity_poly.type
_entity_poly.pdbx_seq_one_letter_code
_entity_poly.pdbx_strand_id
1 'polypeptide(L)'
;MIINFLIIIQETMQIRYTSKAKKAIDQASKMSKSLHHHYIGTEHILIGLLKEGTGVAAQVLNDNGVELDKVMQLIEELIAPDAQVLTAEAKEYSPRALQVLEGAAREAARFHAEEIGTEHILIAMMKETECVASRLLNTLAVNIQKMYVDILIAMGEDASLYKEDFMNGKPVKKTASDTPVLNQYSRDLTALAAEGVLDPLVGRQEEIDRVIQILSRRTKNNPCLIGEPGVGKTAIVEGIAERITTGMVPDTVAGKRVVSLDMSGIVAGSKYRGEFEERIKKVLQEVRAAGNILLFIDELHTIIGAGGAEGAIDASNILKPALARGELQLIGATTIDEYRKYIEKDAALERRFQPVTVEEPSEEEAVQILEGLREQYEKHHQVKITDDAVSAAVRLSARYINDRFLPDKAIDLMDEAAAKVRLRAGGKPEEVVELRHRINLLEEEMLEFLHDGDVEGAKQKKNEKEACEEELAKIQAKTKKDSRSKKLKVTEDDIADVVSGWTKIPVRKIAEGEAARLRKLEATLHKRVIGQEDAVSAVAKAVRRGRVGLKDPKRPIGSFLFLGPTGVGKTEISKALAEAVFGSEQSMIRVDMSEYMEKHSVSKMIGSPPGYVGHEEGGQLSEKVRRNPYSVILFDEIEKAHPDVFNILLQVLDDGHITDSQGRKVDFKNTIIIMTSNAGAQAIIEPKKLGFAVSDDEKQNYDRMKNSVMEEVRRIFKPEFLNRIDETIVFRALNKDDMKQIVALMLKELTDRCEKQMGIHLTVRDSVKKHIVEKAYDPKYGARPLRRQIQNDIEDELAEEILSGKVKKDTEVVVTIHKEKVVFETK
;
A
#
# COMPACT_ATOMS: atom_id res chain seq x y z
N MET A 1 -42.91 -23.32 25.07
CA MET A 1 -41.45 -22.97 25.04
C MET A 1 -41.21 -21.60 25.64
N ILE A 2 -42.07 -20.59 25.43
CA ILE A 2 -41.88 -19.19 25.85
C ILE A 2 -42.08 -19.01 27.37
N ILE A 3 -43.02 -19.66 27.98
CA ILE A 3 -43.18 -19.68 29.46
C ILE A 3 -41.94 -20.29 30.10
N ASN A 4 -41.34 -21.33 29.48
CA ASN A 4 -40.10 -21.95 29.97
C ASN A 4 -38.87 -21.02 29.77
N PHE A 5 -38.82 -20.16 28.79
CA PHE A 5 -37.68 -19.24 28.57
C PHE A 5 -37.72 -18.06 29.55
N LEU A 6 -38.88 -17.51 29.82
CA LEU A 6 -39.07 -16.52 30.90
C LEU A 6 -38.81 -17.12 32.28
N ILE A 7 -39.22 -18.37 32.48
CA ILE A 7 -38.90 -19.14 33.68
C ILE A 7 -37.39 -19.42 33.81
N ILE A 8 -36.70 -19.72 32.70
CA ILE A 8 -35.22 -19.92 32.67
C ILE A 8 -34.49 -18.61 33.01
N ILE A 9 -34.92 -17.46 32.51
CA ILE A 9 -34.34 -16.16 32.90
C ILE A 9 -34.66 -15.86 34.38
N GLN A 10 -35.86 -16.18 34.87
CA GLN A 10 -36.20 -16.04 36.27
C GLN A 10 -35.41 -17.01 37.19
N GLU A 11 -35.17 -18.23 36.71
CA GLU A 11 -34.40 -19.24 37.47
C GLU A 11 -32.88 -18.98 37.44
N THR A 12 -32.35 -18.46 36.34
CA THR A 12 -30.89 -18.20 36.18
C THR A 12 -30.44 -16.92 36.87
N MET A 13 -31.28 -15.89 36.97
CA MET A 13 -30.90 -14.58 37.56
C MET A 13 -31.61 -14.31 38.92
N GLN A 14 -32.55 -15.12 39.37
CA GLN A 14 -33.35 -14.95 40.62
C GLN A 14 -34.12 -13.61 40.75
N ILE A 15 -34.29 -12.86 39.67
CA ILE A 15 -34.94 -11.56 39.70
C ILE A 15 -36.35 -11.64 39.06
N ARG A 16 -37.35 -11.15 39.75
CA ARG A 16 -38.78 -11.18 39.29
C ARG A 16 -39.18 -9.84 38.67
N TYR A 17 -40.19 -9.88 37.78
CA TYR A 17 -40.78 -8.63 37.25
C TYR A 17 -41.79 -8.05 38.26
N THR A 18 -41.78 -6.71 38.40
CA THR A 18 -42.80 -5.99 39.15
C THR A 18 -44.17 -6.25 38.58
N SER A 19 -45.23 -6.02 39.37
CA SER A 19 -46.62 -6.14 38.90
C SER A 19 -46.93 -5.21 37.70
N LYS A 20 -46.33 -4.01 37.68
CA LYS A 20 -46.48 -3.01 36.61
C LYS A 20 -45.72 -3.47 35.35
N ALA A 21 -44.52 -3.97 35.45
CA ALA A 21 -43.75 -4.48 34.32
C ALA A 21 -44.43 -5.69 33.67
N LYS A 22 -45.03 -6.62 34.47
CA LYS A 22 -45.82 -7.74 33.95
C LYS A 22 -47.03 -7.24 33.18
N LYS A 23 -47.76 -6.22 33.72
CA LYS A 23 -48.92 -5.64 33.07
C LYS A 23 -48.54 -4.94 31.74
N ALA A 24 -47.40 -4.26 31.68
CA ALA A 24 -46.89 -3.67 30.45
C ALA A 24 -46.59 -4.72 29.38
N ILE A 25 -45.94 -5.85 29.76
CA ILE A 25 -45.66 -6.98 28.85
C ILE A 25 -46.95 -7.62 28.35
N ASP A 26 -47.93 -7.84 29.24
CA ASP A 26 -49.24 -8.36 28.85
C ASP A 26 -49.99 -7.43 27.89
N GLN A 27 -49.89 -6.11 28.08
CA GLN A 27 -50.44 -5.13 27.15
C GLN A 27 -49.72 -5.14 25.80
N ALA A 28 -48.38 -5.33 25.78
CA ALA A 28 -47.63 -5.50 24.56
C ALA A 28 -48.10 -6.70 23.73
N SER A 29 -48.38 -7.83 24.40
CA SER A 29 -48.94 -9.04 23.75
C SER A 29 -50.33 -8.82 23.19
N LYS A 30 -51.19 -8.08 23.90
CA LYS A 30 -52.53 -7.74 23.41
C LYS A 30 -52.48 -6.81 22.20
N MET A 31 -51.51 -5.86 22.20
CA MET A 31 -51.37 -4.93 21.10
C MET A 31 -50.82 -5.58 19.84
N SER A 32 -49.84 -6.49 19.96
CA SER A 32 -49.39 -7.29 18.82
C SER A 32 -50.52 -8.03 18.14
N LYS A 33 -51.47 -8.58 18.92
CA LYS A 33 -52.71 -9.24 18.39
C LYS A 33 -53.65 -8.25 17.71
N SER A 34 -53.82 -7.07 18.29
CA SER A 34 -54.76 -6.05 17.73
C SER A 34 -54.23 -5.42 16.44
N LEU A 35 -52.91 -5.38 16.26
CA LEU A 35 -52.24 -4.89 15.06
C LEU A 35 -52.01 -5.98 14.01
N HIS A 36 -52.48 -7.21 14.26
CA HIS A 36 -52.32 -8.37 13.37
C HIS A 36 -50.84 -8.72 13.06
N HIS A 37 -49.93 -8.55 14.02
CA HIS A 37 -48.52 -8.96 13.88
C HIS A 37 -48.29 -10.37 14.44
N HIS A 38 -47.41 -11.14 13.78
CA HIS A 38 -47.04 -12.52 14.19
C HIS A 38 -46.14 -12.60 15.41
N TYR A 39 -45.49 -11.50 15.78
CA TYR A 39 -44.47 -11.45 16.82
C TYR A 39 -44.72 -10.30 17.79
N ILE A 40 -44.15 -10.36 18.96
CA ILE A 40 -44.10 -9.28 19.92
C ILE A 40 -42.75 -8.56 19.75
N GLY A 41 -42.75 -7.39 19.09
CA GLY A 41 -41.54 -6.56 18.88
C GLY A 41 -41.36 -5.51 19.98
N THR A 42 -40.26 -4.76 19.87
CA THR A 42 -39.94 -3.67 20.79
C THR A 42 -40.94 -2.52 20.73
N GLU A 43 -41.54 -2.28 19.56
CA GLU A 43 -42.67 -1.32 19.35
C GLU A 43 -43.89 -1.67 20.20
N HIS A 44 -44.22 -2.96 20.29
CA HIS A 44 -45.34 -3.43 21.12
C HIS A 44 -45.02 -3.26 22.61
N ILE A 45 -43.76 -3.49 23.02
CA ILE A 45 -43.32 -3.28 24.40
C ILE A 45 -43.41 -1.79 24.76
N LEU A 46 -43.02 -0.89 23.84
CA LEU A 46 -43.17 0.57 24.02
C LEU A 46 -44.62 0.97 24.26
N ILE A 47 -45.57 0.47 23.41
CA ILE A 47 -46.99 0.70 23.61
C ILE A 47 -47.46 0.12 24.94
N GLY A 48 -46.98 -1.06 25.32
CA GLY A 48 -47.31 -1.71 26.58
C GLY A 48 -46.89 -0.88 27.79
N LEU A 49 -45.72 -0.24 27.76
CA LEU A 49 -45.26 0.67 28.78
C LEU A 49 -46.13 1.93 28.89
N LEU A 50 -46.52 2.52 27.76
CA LEU A 50 -47.44 3.68 27.71
C LEU A 50 -48.82 3.34 28.22
N LYS A 51 -49.37 2.18 27.82
CA LYS A 51 -50.72 1.73 28.25
C LYS A 51 -50.80 1.31 29.71
N GLU A 52 -49.71 0.91 30.32
CA GLU A 52 -49.70 0.61 31.74
C GLU A 52 -50.02 1.88 32.55
N GLY A 53 -49.48 3.04 32.16
CA GLY A 53 -49.84 4.37 32.57
C GLY A 53 -49.45 4.81 33.98
N THR A 54 -49.04 3.89 34.86
CA THR A 54 -48.73 4.21 36.29
C THR A 54 -47.26 3.94 36.67
N GLY A 55 -46.50 3.32 35.83
CA GLY A 55 -45.06 3.02 36.02
C GLY A 55 -44.19 4.22 35.72
N VAL A 56 -42.94 4.18 36.20
CA VAL A 56 -41.94 5.23 35.97
C VAL A 56 -41.72 5.45 34.46
N ALA A 57 -41.67 4.37 33.68
CA ALA A 57 -41.50 4.48 32.23
C ALA A 57 -42.64 5.27 31.57
N ALA A 58 -43.92 5.00 31.95
CA ALA A 58 -45.07 5.72 31.41
C ALA A 58 -45.05 7.21 31.75
N GLN A 59 -44.71 7.56 32.97
CA GLN A 59 -44.56 8.94 33.40
C GLN A 59 -43.50 9.67 32.61
N VAL A 60 -42.28 9.12 32.53
CA VAL A 60 -41.15 9.76 31.84
C VAL A 60 -41.42 9.87 30.33
N LEU A 61 -42.04 8.85 29.71
CA LEU A 61 -42.45 8.92 28.31
C LEU A 61 -43.41 10.06 28.04
N ASN A 62 -44.46 10.20 28.86
CA ASN A 62 -45.42 11.26 28.75
C ASN A 62 -44.81 12.66 29.01
N ASP A 63 -43.97 12.82 30.02
CA ASP A 63 -43.24 14.07 30.35
C ASP A 63 -42.32 14.52 29.20
N ASN A 64 -41.80 13.57 28.40
CA ASN A 64 -41.00 13.85 27.22
C ASN A 64 -41.80 13.89 25.92
N GLY A 65 -43.15 14.00 26.02
CA GLY A 65 -44.04 14.23 24.88
C GLY A 65 -44.35 13.00 24.02
N VAL A 66 -44.11 11.80 24.53
CA VAL A 66 -44.43 10.53 23.84
C VAL A 66 -45.86 10.14 24.19
N GLU A 67 -46.78 10.49 23.33
CA GLU A 67 -48.23 10.18 23.49
C GLU A 67 -48.56 8.87 22.78
N LEU A 68 -49.44 8.08 23.39
CA LEU A 68 -49.86 6.77 22.87
C LEU A 68 -50.42 6.88 21.44
N ASP A 69 -51.29 7.88 21.19
CA ASP A 69 -51.93 8.05 19.89
C ASP A 69 -50.95 8.35 18.76
N LYS A 70 -49.89 9.15 19.04
CA LYS A 70 -48.84 9.46 18.08
C LYS A 70 -47.97 8.23 17.77
N VAL A 71 -47.66 7.43 18.80
CA VAL A 71 -46.89 6.18 18.59
C VAL A 71 -47.69 5.17 17.80
N MET A 72 -49.00 5.05 18.05
CA MET A 72 -49.91 4.17 17.31
C MET A 72 -49.98 4.56 15.83
N GLN A 73 -50.18 5.85 15.55
CA GLN A 73 -50.24 6.36 14.19
C GLN A 73 -48.94 6.06 13.42
N LEU A 74 -47.75 6.29 14.01
CA LEU A 74 -46.48 5.99 13.40
C LEU A 74 -46.28 4.50 13.12
N ILE A 75 -46.78 3.62 13.98
CA ILE A 75 -46.70 2.18 13.78
C ILE A 75 -47.60 1.74 12.63
N GLU A 76 -48.83 2.28 12.54
CA GLU A 76 -49.73 2.00 11.42
C GLU A 76 -49.17 2.53 10.07
N GLU A 77 -48.47 3.66 10.07
CA GLU A 77 -47.88 4.22 8.85
C GLU A 77 -46.56 3.51 8.42
N LEU A 78 -45.72 3.07 9.36
CA LEU A 78 -44.40 2.56 9.08
C LEU A 78 -44.26 1.03 9.07
N ILE A 79 -45.22 0.32 9.73
CA ILE A 79 -45.19 -1.12 9.86
C ILE A 79 -46.47 -1.70 9.26
N ALA A 80 -46.39 -2.18 8.01
CA ALA A 80 -47.53 -2.78 7.36
C ALA A 80 -48.03 -4.04 8.08
N PRO A 81 -49.35 -4.23 8.24
CA PRO A 81 -49.88 -5.46 8.80
C PRO A 81 -49.61 -6.64 7.86
N ASP A 82 -49.25 -7.78 8.45
CA ASP A 82 -48.95 -9.00 7.72
C ASP A 82 -50.24 -9.58 7.08
N ALA A 83 -50.36 -9.52 5.77
CA ALA A 83 -51.60 -9.86 5.03
C ALA A 83 -52.05 -11.34 5.15
N GLN A 84 -51.29 -12.19 5.82
CA GLN A 84 -51.57 -13.62 5.96
C GLN A 84 -52.14 -14.06 7.32
N VAL A 85 -52.37 -13.14 8.26
CA VAL A 85 -52.73 -13.51 9.65
C VAL A 85 -54.18 -13.24 9.97
N LEU A 86 -55.06 -14.15 9.59
CA LEU A 86 -56.46 -14.13 10.07
C LEU A 86 -56.74 -14.99 11.32
N THR A 87 -55.77 -15.85 11.78
CA THR A 87 -56.09 -16.83 12.84
C THR A 87 -54.94 -17.31 13.72
N ALA A 88 -53.69 -16.76 13.67
CA ALA A 88 -52.61 -17.23 14.50
C ALA A 88 -52.41 -16.36 15.76
N GLU A 89 -52.28 -16.99 16.94
CA GLU A 89 -51.87 -16.32 18.17
C GLU A 89 -50.39 -15.88 18.04
N ALA A 90 -50.10 -14.60 18.30
CA ALA A 90 -48.71 -14.13 18.40
C ALA A 90 -48.00 -14.84 19.56
N LYS A 91 -47.16 -15.79 19.23
CA LYS A 91 -46.52 -16.71 20.24
C LYS A 91 -45.07 -16.40 20.55
N GLU A 92 -44.39 -15.60 19.76
CA GLU A 92 -42.94 -15.41 19.87
C GLU A 92 -42.51 -13.95 19.93
N TYR A 93 -41.55 -13.66 20.79
CA TYR A 93 -40.89 -12.34 20.78
C TYR A 93 -39.89 -12.25 19.63
N SER A 94 -39.76 -11.06 19.05
CA SER A 94 -38.68 -10.81 18.11
C SER A 94 -37.30 -10.95 18.78
N PRO A 95 -36.24 -11.33 18.05
CA PRO A 95 -34.93 -11.47 18.65
C PRO A 95 -34.46 -10.21 19.40
N ARG A 96 -34.81 -9.04 18.92
CA ARG A 96 -34.49 -7.75 19.56
C ARG A 96 -35.35 -7.45 20.79
N ALA A 97 -36.63 -7.88 20.80
CA ALA A 97 -37.46 -7.78 21.99
C ALA A 97 -36.91 -8.66 23.12
N LEU A 98 -36.42 -9.86 22.81
CA LEU A 98 -35.71 -10.72 23.77
C LEU A 98 -34.45 -10.06 24.32
N GLN A 99 -33.64 -9.46 23.46
CA GLN A 99 -32.42 -8.72 23.89
C GLN A 99 -32.75 -7.56 24.83
N VAL A 100 -33.84 -6.83 24.57
CA VAL A 100 -34.33 -5.74 25.44
C VAL A 100 -34.76 -6.29 26.81
N LEU A 101 -35.48 -7.38 26.85
CA LEU A 101 -35.93 -7.99 28.12
C LEU A 101 -34.75 -8.57 28.92
N GLU A 102 -33.77 -9.19 28.26
CA GLU A 102 -32.51 -9.63 28.91
C GLU A 102 -31.69 -8.43 29.40
N GLY A 103 -31.65 -7.34 28.59
CA GLY A 103 -31.06 -6.08 28.95
C GLY A 103 -31.68 -5.48 30.19
N ALA A 104 -33.02 -5.51 30.30
CA ALA A 104 -33.73 -5.02 31.47
C ALA A 104 -33.37 -5.77 32.77
N ALA A 105 -33.15 -7.08 32.67
CA ALA A 105 -32.65 -7.85 33.82
C ALA A 105 -31.24 -7.43 34.26
N ARG A 106 -30.37 -7.12 33.27
CA ARG A 106 -29.01 -6.61 33.56
C ARG A 106 -29.03 -5.21 34.16
N GLU A 107 -29.93 -4.35 33.70
CA GLU A 107 -30.07 -3.01 34.28
C GLU A 107 -30.67 -3.08 35.70
N ALA A 108 -31.66 -3.94 35.98
CA ALA A 108 -32.18 -4.15 37.33
C ALA A 108 -31.08 -4.59 38.29
N ALA A 109 -30.25 -5.56 37.89
CA ALA A 109 -29.10 -6.02 38.67
C ALA A 109 -28.07 -4.89 38.89
N ARG A 110 -27.88 -4.01 37.90
CA ARG A 110 -26.96 -2.86 37.95
C ARG A 110 -27.39 -1.82 38.96
N PHE A 111 -28.68 -1.53 39.03
CA PHE A 111 -29.27 -0.60 40.01
C PHE A 111 -29.62 -1.27 41.35
N HIS A 112 -29.13 -2.48 41.56
CA HIS A 112 -29.38 -3.25 42.79
C HIS A 112 -30.86 -3.43 43.14
N ALA A 113 -31.72 -3.45 42.09
CA ALA A 113 -33.15 -3.63 42.29
C ALA A 113 -33.49 -5.14 42.49
N GLU A 114 -34.41 -5.43 43.45
CA GLU A 114 -34.87 -6.78 43.72
C GLU A 114 -35.81 -7.35 42.63
N GLU A 115 -36.44 -6.43 41.87
CA GLU A 115 -37.39 -6.76 40.80
C GLU A 115 -37.14 -5.92 39.57
N ILE A 116 -37.47 -6.47 38.38
CA ILE A 116 -37.38 -5.76 37.07
C ILE A 116 -38.59 -4.87 36.95
N GLY A 117 -38.40 -3.56 37.00
CA GLY A 117 -39.42 -2.54 36.82
C GLY A 117 -39.58 -2.06 35.36
N THR A 118 -40.60 -1.23 35.13
CA THR A 118 -40.86 -0.60 33.82
C THR A 118 -39.73 0.30 33.37
N GLU A 119 -39.03 0.96 34.32
CA GLU A 119 -37.88 1.82 34.12
C GLU A 119 -36.69 1.03 33.56
N HIS A 120 -36.41 -0.18 34.05
CA HIS A 120 -35.32 -1.02 33.56
C HIS A 120 -35.60 -1.47 32.12
N ILE A 121 -36.85 -1.77 31.76
CA ILE A 121 -37.25 -2.12 30.39
C ILE A 121 -37.03 -0.93 29.45
N LEU A 122 -37.42 0.30 29.87
CA LEU A 122 -37.22 1.48 29.05
C LEU A 122 -35.74 1.84 28.87
N ILE A 123 -34.93 1.73 29.93
CA ILE A 123 -33.47 1.94 29.86
C ILE A 123 -32.83 0.96 28.87
N ALA A 124 -33.19 -0.35 28.96
CA ALA A 124 -32.65 -1.38 28.07
C ALA A 124 -33.07 -1.12 26.61
N MET A 125 -34.30 -0.66 26.39
CA MET A 125 -34.80 -0.29 25.07
C MET A 125 -34.10 0.91 24.46
N MET A 126 -33.76 1.92 25.25
CA MET A 126 -33.02 3.10 24.81
C MET A 126 -31.56 2.77 24.47
N LYS A 127 -30.96 1.82 25.17
CA LYS A 127 -29.57 1.34 24.90
C LYS A 127 -29.44 0.52 23.63
N GLU A 128 -30.54 -0.13 23.19
CA GLU A 128 -30.59 -0.88 21.92
C GLU A 128 -30.96 0.05 20.76
N THR A 129 -29.97 0.77 20.23
CA THR A 129 -30.15 1.84 19.23
C THR A 129 -30.77 1.38 17.91
N GLU A 130 -30.63 0.10 17.57
CA GLU A 130 -31.14 -0.46 16.31
C GLU A 130 -32.56 -1.06 16.43
N CYS A 131 -33.20 -1.05 17.61
CA CYS A 131 -34.56 -1.55 17.78
C CYS A 131 -35.60 -0.58 17.21
N VAL A 132 -36.78 -1.14 16.84
CA VAL A 132 -37.86 -0.34 16.27
C VAL A 132 -38.34 0.75 17.24
N ALA A 133 -38.47 0.43 18.51
CA ALA A 133 -38.85 1.41 19.53
C ALA A 133 -37.91 2.62 19.61
N SER A 134 -36.57 2.41 19.58
CA SER A 134 -35.60 3.50 19.56
C SER A 134 -35.73 4.37 18.29
N ARG A 135 -36.03 3.76 17.15
CA ARG A 135 -36.29 4.51 15.90
C ARG A 135 -37.58 5.35 15.99
N LEU A 136 -38.62 4.81 16.57
CA LEU A 136 -39.89 5.56 16.81
C LEU A 136 -39.65 6.75 17.73
N LEU A 137 -38.92 6.57 18.83
CA LEU A 137 -38.57 7.67 19.74
C LEU A 137 -37.72 8.74 19.04
N ASN A 138 -36.79 8.36 18.18
CA ASN A 138 -36.01 9.31 17.37
C ASN A 138 -36.87 10.05 16.35
N THR A 139 -37.83 9.37 15.70
CA THR A 139 -38.79 9.99 14.76
C THR A 139 -39.68 11.01 15.44
N LEU A 140 -40.04 10.78 16.70
CA LEU A 140 -40.78 11.74 17.53
C LEU A 140 -39.90 12.89 18.08
N ALA A 141 -38.64 12.98 17.63
CA ALA A 141 -37.65 13.99 18.05
C ALA A 141 -37.43 14.04 19.58
N VAL A 142 -37.59 12.91 20.25
CA VAL A 142 -37.37 12.81 21.71
C VAL A 142 -35.91 12.86 22.02
N ASN A 143 -35.52 13.71 22.97
CA ASN A 143 -34.14 13.75 23.45
C ASN A 143 -33.91 12.57 24.40
N ILE A 144 -33.33 11.49 23.85
CA ILE A 144 -33.06 10.23 24.57
C ILE A 144 -32.13 10.45 25.78
N GLN A 145 -31.16 11.35 25.68
CA GLN A 145 -30.25 11.67 26.81
C GLN A 145 -31.00 12.34 27.96
N LYS A 146 -31.90 13.29 27.65
CA LYS A 146 -32.75 13.93 28.64
C LYS A 146 -33.67 12.91 29.31
N MET A 147 -34.34 12.08 28.51
CA MET A 147 -35.25 11.03 28.99
C MET A 147 -34.53 10.06 29.93
N TYR A 148 -33.30 9.70 29.64
CA TYR A 148 -32.49 8.82 30.50
C TYR A 148 -32.22 9.47 31.86
N VAL A 149 -31.86 10.77 31.87
CA VAL A 149 -31.68 11.55 33.10
C VAL A 149 -33.00 11.62 33.89
N ASP A 150 -34.10 11.85 33.22
CA ASP A 150 -35.44 11.91 33.85
C ASP A 150 -35.82 10.58 34.52
N ILE A 151 -35.48 9.42 33.87
CA ILE A 151 -35.67 8.10 34.47
C ILE A 151 -34.84 7.94 35.74
N LEU A 152 -33.57 8.31 35.73
CA LEU A 152 -32.66 8.19 36.87
C LEU A 152 -33.16 9.02 38.07
N ILE A 153 -33.60 10.26 37.78
CA ILE A 153 -34.20 11.11 38.79
C ILE A 153 -35.49 10.48 39.38
N ALA A 154 -36.33 9.88 38.53
CA ALA A 154 -37.57 9.23 38.97
C ALA A 154 -37.31 7.94 39.76
N MET A 155 -36.14 7.28 39.55
CA MET A 155 -35.69 6.13 40.34
C MET A 155 -35.00 6.55 41.66
N GLY A 156 -34.71 7.86 41.87
CA GLY A 156 -33.98 8.36 43.02
C GLY A 156 -32.48 8.21 42.96
N GLU A 157 -31.97 7.96 41.75
CA GLU A 157 -30.52 7.81 41.47
C GLU A 157 -29.88 9.16 41.12
N ASP A 158 -28.60 9.33 41.46
CA ASP A 158 -27.86 10.55 41.10
C ASP A 158 -27.46 10.51 39.63
N ALA A 159 -28.18 11.26 38.81
CA ALA A 159 -27.98 11.33 37.37
C ALA A 159 -26.55 11.79 36.95
N SER A 160 -25.81 12.43 37.88
CA SER A 160 -24.43 12.88 37.60
C SER A 160 -23.46 11.69 37.47
N LEU A 161 -23.74 10.56 38.15
CA LEU A 161 -22.92 9.35 38.15
C LEU A 161 -23.09 8.49 36.89
N TYR A 162 -24.17 8.69 36.15
CA TYR A 162 -24.57 7.83 35.02
C TYR A 162 -24.61 8.56 33.67
N LYS A 163 -24.18 9.84 33.62
CA LYS A 163 -24.20 10.64 32.38
C LYS A 163 -23.39 10.05 31.23
N GLU A 164 -22.31 9.33 31.54
CA GLU A 164 -21.37 8.75 30.53
C GLU A 164 -21.83 7.45 29.94
N ASP A 165 -22.76 6.74 30.57
CA ASP A 165 -23.23 5.40 30.16
C ASP A 165 -23.96 5.37 28.82
N PHE A 166 -24.50 6.50 28.37
CA PHE A 166 -25.27 6.61 27.14
C PHE A 166 -24.42 6.96 25.91
N MET A 167 -23.16 7.41 26.14
CA MET A 167 -22.26 7.78 25.05
C MET A 167 -21.41 6.61 24.53
N ASN A 168 -21.23 5.53 25.33
CA ASN A 168 -20.37 4.40 24.94
C ASN A 168 -21.04 3.06 25.25
N GLY A 169 -21.61 2.43 24.22
CA GLY A 169 -22.33 1.14 24.31
C GLY A 169 -21.49 -0.09 24.63
N LYS A 170 -20.62 -0.06 25.68
CA LYS A 170 -19.95 -1.23 26.25
C LYS A 170 -19.91 -1.13 27.80
N PRO A 171 -20.17 -2.22 28.54
CA PRO A 171 -20.09 -2.19 30.00
C PRO A 171 -18.64 -2.06 30.43
N VAL A 172 -18.26 -0.86 30.89
CA VAL A 172 -16.97 -0.63 31.50
C VAL A 172 -16.99 -1.15 32.94
N LYS A 173 -16.17 -2.14 33.24
CA LYS A 173 -15.83 -2.50 34.63
C LYS A 173 -15.25 -1.27 35.30
N LYS A 174 -15.81 -0.87 36.45
CA LYS A 174 -15.29 0.21 37.30
C LYS A 174 -13.82 -0.04 37.64
N THR A 175 -12.92 0.55 36.89
CA THR A 175 -11.67 1.08 37.41
C THR A 175 -11.84 2.59 37.33
N ALA A 176 -11.92 3.21 38.48
CA ALA A 176 -12.00 4.66 38.60
C ALA A 176 -10.78 5.26 37.88
N SER A 177 -10.95 5.73 36.66
CA SER A 177 -9.96 6.56 36.01
C SER A 177 -10.45 7.99 36.10
N ASP A 178 -9.81 8.76 36.99
CA ASP A 178 -10.05 10.18 37.17
C ASP A 178 -9.55 11.04 35.98
N THR A 179 -9.57 10.50 34.75
CA THR A 179 -8.97 11.13 33.57
C THR A 179 -9.89 11.13 32.33
N PRO A 180 -11.08 11.82 32.42
CA PRO A 180 -12.06 11.78 31.30
C PRO A 180 -11.56 12.45 30.01
N VAL A 181 -10.83 13.58 30.11
CA VAL A 181 -10.32 14.30 28.94
C VAL A 181 -9.18 13.52 28.28
N LEU A 182 -8.29 12.93 29.07
CA LEU A 182 -7.21 12.08 28.54
C LEU A 182 -7.79 10.89 27.79
N ASN A 183 -8.78 10.18 28.35
CA ASN A 183 -9.38 8.99 27.72
C ASN A 183 -10.08 9.31 26.39
N GLN A 184 -10.54 10.56 26.21
CA GLN A 184 -11.15 11.00 24.95
C GLN A 184 -10.15 11.09 23.78
N TYR A 185 -8.87 11.40 24.07
CA TYR A 185 -7.82 11.64 23.10
C TYR A 185 -6.67 10.64 23.21
N SER A 186 -6.92 9.47 23.81
CA SER A 186 -5.86 8.48 24.03
C SER A 186 -6.38 7.06 24.01
N ARG A 187 -5.44 6.12 23.83
CA ARG A 187 -5.68 4.68 23.93
C ARG A 187 -4.89 4.13 25.11
N ASP A 188 -5.53 3.42 26.01
CA ASP A 188 -4.87 2.74 27.14
C ASP A 188 -4.29 1.40 26.68
N LEU A 189 -2.98 1.38 26.42
CA LEU A 189 -2.29 0.16 25.99
C LEU A 189 -2.27 -0.92 27.08
N THR A 190 -2.23 -0.53 28.34
CA THR A 190 -2.25 -1.48 29.46
C THR A 190 -3.61 -2.18 29.59
N ALA A 191 -4.70 -1.47 29.32
CA ALA A 191 -6.03 -2.06 29.29
C ALA A 191 -6.18 -3.02 28.09
N LEU A 192 -5.70 -2.64 26.91
CA LEU A 192 -5.70 -3.49 25.71
C LEU A 192 -4.83 -4.74 25.89
N ALA A 193 -3.67 -4.62 26.58
CA ALA A 193 -2.84 -5.75 26.92
C ALA A 193 -3.56 -6.74 27.86
N ALA A 194 -4.30 -6.22 28.86
CA ALA A 194 -5.08 -7.05 29.77
C ALA A 194 -6.25 -7.77 29.09
N GLU A 195 -6.80 -7.18 28.01
CA GLU A 195 -7.83 -7.79 27.16
C GLU A 195 -7.26 -8.78 26.13
N GLY A 196 -5.93 -8.85 25.96
CA GLY A 196 -5.27 -9.72 24.98
C GLY A 196 -5.52 -9.28 23.52
N VAL A 197 -5.74 -8.00 23.30
CA VAL A 197 -6.03 -7.40 21.98
C VAL A 197 -4.74 -6.99 21.25
N LEU A 198 -3.65 -6.78 22.01
CA LEU A 198 -2.37 -6.38 21.43
C LEU A 198 -1.69 -7.53 20.69
N ASP A 199 -0.91 -7.19 19.70
CA ASP A 199 -0.09 -8.13 18.95
C ASP A 199 1.04 -8.68 19.84
N PRO A 200 1.38 -9.98 19.74
CA PRO A 200 2.45 -10.56 20.52
C PRO A 200 3.80 -9.95 20.11
N LEU A 201 4.54 -9.43 21.06
CA LEU A 201 5.87 -8.91 20.80
C LEU A 201 6.88 -10.05 20.73
N VAL A 202 7.61 -10.10 19.63
CA VAL A 202 8.70 -11.04 19.39
C VAL A 202 10.03 -10.31 19.32
N GLY A 203 11.01 -10.73 20.12
CA GLY A 203 12.31 -10.07 20.20
C GLY A 203 12.26 -8.75 21.00
N ARG A 204 13.21 -7.85 20.76
CA ARG A 204 13.29 -6.49 21.33
C ARG A 204 13.43 -6.43 22.86
N GLN A 205 13.95 -7.50 23.45
CA GLN A 205 14.11 -7.58 24.91
C GLN A 205 15.05 -6.53 25.45
N GLU A 206 16.17 -6.31 24.74
CA GLU A 206 17.21 -5.36 25.15
C GLU A 206 16.68 -3.92 25.16
N GLU A 207 15.91 -3.54 24.14
CA GLU A 207 15.31 -2.22 24.04
C GLU A 207 14.26 -2.01 25.14
N ILE A 208 13.39 -3.01 25.40
CA ILE A 208 12.40 -2.94 26.49
C ILE A 208 13.09 -2.80 27.85
N ASP A 209 14.08 -3.63 28.13
CA ASP A 209 14.82 -3.58 29.38
C ASP A 209 15.51 -2.21 29.55
N ARG A 210 16.04 -1.66 28.45
CA ARG A 210 16.63 -0.34 28.43
C ARG A 210 15.62 0.76 28.72
N VAL A 211 14.43 0.71 28.12
CA VAL A 211 13.35 1.67 28.39
C VAL A 211 12.90 1.59 29.85
N ILE A 212 12.69 0.39 30.38
CA ILE A 212 12.31 0.17 31.80
C ILE A 212 13.40 0.72 32.73
N GLN A 213 14.66 0.48 32.41
CA GLN A 213 15.81 1.01 33.17
C GLN A 213 15.79 2.55 33.19
N ILE A 214 15.52 3.19 32.04
CA ILE A 214 15.46 4.66 31.94
C ILE A 214 14.27 5.17 32.74
N LEU A 215 13.09 4.57 32.64
CA LEU A 215 11.89 4.97 33.41
C LEU A 215 12.09 4.87 34.93
N SER A 216 12.98 3.98 35.37
CA SER A 216 13.33 3.82 36.80
C SER A 216 14.38 4.80 37.31
N ARG A 217 14.97 5.66 36.47
CA ARG A 217 15.96 6.66 36.87
C ARG A 217 15.35 7.85 37.62
N ARG A 218 16.13 8.48 38.47
CA ARG A 218 15.73 9.71 39.19
C ARG A 218 15.68 10.92 38.25
N THR A 219 16.56 11.00 37.27
CA THR A 219 16.68 12.11 36.31
C THR A 219 16.87 11.53 34.92
N LYS A 220 16.51 12.27 33.87
CA LYS A 220 16.49 11.78 32.49
C LYS A 220 15.70 10.45 32.34
N ASN A 221 14.53 10.44 32.96
CA ASN A 221 13.63 9.29 33.05
C ASN A 221 12.56 9.24 31.97
N ASN A 222 12.75 10.00 30.87
CA ASN A 222 11.90 9.97 29.70
C ASN A 222 12.66 9.32 28.54
N PRO A 223 12.42 8.05 28.23
CA PRO A 223 13.01 7.40 27.06
C PRO A 223 12.44 7.97 25.77
N CYS A 224 13.30 8.12 24.76
CA CYS A 224 12.88 8.45 23.40
C CYS A 224 13.38 7.35 22.45
N LEU A 225 12.44 6.58 21.87
CA LEU A 225 12.74 5.55 20.88
C LEU A 225 13.08 6.23 19.55
N ILE A 226 14.30 6.00 19.07
CA ILE A 226 14.82 6.62 17.86
C ILE A 226 15.12 5.55 16.84
N GLY A 227 14.55 5.65 15.67
CA GLY A 227 14.78 4.68 14.58
C GLY A 227 13.99 5.05 13.34
N GLU A 228 14.28 4.35 12.25
CA GLU A 228 13.59 4.54 10.99
C GLU A 228 12.10 4.19 11.09
N PRO A 229 11.24 4.71 10.18
CA PRO A 229 9.84 4.34 10.13
C PRO A 229 9.68 2.82 9.88
N GLY A 230 8.74 2.17 10.58
CA GLY A 230 8.45 0.75 10.37
C GLY A 230 9.39 -0.25 11.07
N VAL A 231 10.36 0.20 11.91
CA VAL A 231 11.24 -0.72 12.67
C VAL A 231 10.62 -1.32 13.93
N GLY A 232 9.38 -0.93 14.27
CA GLY A 232 8.64 -1.48 15.42
C GLY A 232 8.76 -0.66 16.71
N LYS A 233 8.97 0.66 16.66
CA LYS A 233 9.04 1.54 17.85
C LYS A 233 7.78 1.45 18.71
N THR A 234 6.61 1.47 18.11
CA THR A 234 5.30 1.39 18.80
C THR A 234 5.11 0.02 19.46
N ALA A 235 5.52 -1.07 18.79
CA ALA A 235 5.45 -2.43 19.33
C ALA A 235 6.27 -2.60 20.62
N ILE A 236 7.42 -1.91 20.76
CA ILE A 236 8.20 -1.91 22.01
C ILE A 236 7.38 -1.34 23.17
N VAL A 237 6.61 -0.29 22.94
CA VAL A 237 5.77 0.33 23.97
C VAL A 237 4.58 -0.55 24.34
N GLU A 238 4.00 -1.25 23.36
CA GLU A 238 2.97 -2.26 23.57
C GLU A 238 3.51 -3.44 24.41
N GLY A 239 4.73 -3.89 24.11
CA GLY A 239 5.40 -4.91 24.91
C GLY A 239 5.71 -4.47 26.36
N ILE A 240 5.98 -3.19 26.58
CA ILE A 240 6.12 -2.65 27.96
C ILE A 240 4.75 -2.71 28.67
N ALA A 241 3.67 -2.37 28.00
CA ALA A 241 2.32 -2.45 28.54
C ALA A 241 1.95 -3.91 28.91
N GLU A 242 2.32 -4.86 28.08
CA GLU A 242 2.15 -6.29 28.34
C GLU A 242 2.94 -6.75 29.57
N ARG A 243 4.22 -6.36 29.68
CA ARG A 243 5.05 -6.69 30.86
C ARG A 243 4.52 -6.08 32.15
N ILE A 244 3.97 -4.85 32.11
CA ILE A 244 3.33 -4.22 33.27
C ILE A 244 2.11 -5.04 33.71
N THR A 245 1.31 -5.50 32.75
CA THR A 245 0.09 -6.29 33.02
C THR A 245 0.41 -7.66 33.59
N THR A 246 1.46 -8.30 33.12
CA THR A 246 1.94 -9.61 33.61
C THR A 246 2.77 -9.52 34.88
N GLY A 247 3.09 -8.31 35.35
CA GLY A 247 3.89 -8.08 36.54
C GLY A 247 5.40 -8.35 36.38
N MET A 248 5.89 -8.47 35.12
CA MET A 248 7.32 -8.70 34.85
C MET A 248 8.11 -7.39 34.76
N VAL A 249 7.89 -6.47 35.69
CA VAL A 249 8.53 -5.16 35.75
C VAL A 249 8.93 -4.82 37.19
N PRO A 250 9.97 -3.98 37.39
CA PRO A 250 10.34 -3.49 38.72
C PRO A 250 9.21 -2.68 39.38
N ASP A 251 9.23 -2.63 40.73
CA ASP A 251 8.24 -1.89 41.55
C ASP A 251 8.06 -0.43 41.12
N THR A 252 9.11 0.19 40.56
CA THR A 252 9.08 1.58 40.09
C THR A 252 8.14 1.81 38.92
N VAL A 253 7.84 0.77 38.15
CA VAL A 253 6.99 0.81 36.95
C VAL A 253 5.72 -0.04 37.15
N ALA A 254 5.71 -0.91 38.16
CA ALA A 254 4.56 -1.75 38.50
C ALA A 254 3.31 -0.92 38.81
N GLY A 255 2.17 -1.35 38.31
CA GLY A 255 0.88 -0.66 38.51
C GLY A 255 0.70 0.65 37.74
N LYS A 256 1.64 1.02 36.86
CA LYS A 256 1.47 2.17 35.97
C LYS A 256 0.63 1.81 34.74
N ARG A 257 -0.07 2.81 34.21
CA ARG A 257 -0.84 2.73 32.97
C ARG A 257 -0.05 3.34 31.83
N VAL A 258 0.15 2.64 30.74
CA VAL A 258 0.75 3.18 29.50
C VAL A 258 -0.39 3.67 28.62
N VAL A 259 -0.38 4.97 28.36
CA VAL A 259 -1.46 5.63 27.61
C VAL A 259 -0.88 6.32 26.39
N SER A 260 -1.28 5.87 25.21
CA SER A 260 -0.88 6.44 23.92
C SER A 260 -1.76 7.63 23.55
N LEU A 261 -1.16 8.82 23.40
CA LEU A 261 -1.86 10.05 23.09
C LEU A 261 -2.05 10.22 21.57
N ASP A 262 -3.30 10.43 21.16
CA ASP A 262 -3.64 10.76 19.76
C ASP A 262 -3.54 12.28 19.55
N MET A 263 -2.41 12.70 19.00
CA MET A 263 -2.17 14.11 18.71
C MET A 263 -3.07 14.65 17.61
N SER A 264 -3.39 13.82 16.63
CA SER A 264 -4.27 14.20 15.52
C SER A 264 -5.69 14.48 16.02
N GLY A 265 -6.18 13.66 16.95
CA GLY A 265 -7.49 13.86 17.60
C GLY A 265 -7.55 15.14 18.46
N ILE A 266 -6.46 15.52 19.13
CA ILE A 266 -6.40 16.76 19.94
C ILE A 266 -6.44 18.00 19.05
N VAL A 267 -5.77 17.96 17.88
CA VAL A 267 -5.73 19.08 16.92
C VAL A 267 -7.06 19.17 16.14
N ALA A 268 -7.67 18.03 15.85
CA ALA A 268 -8.92 17.97 15.07
C ALA A 268 -10.05 18.77 15.75
N GLY A 269 -10.71 19.65 15.00
CA GLY A 269 -11.82 20.48 15.48
C GLY A 269 -11.41 21.69 16.33
N SER A 270 -10.11 21.96 16.53
CA SER A 270 -9.67 23.23 17.12
C SER A 270 -9.56 24.29 16.03
N LYS A 271 -10.45 25.30 16.06
CA LYS A 271 -10.43 26.42 15.11
C LYS A 271 -9.35 27.47 15.48
N TYR A 272 -8.94 27.51 16.73
CA TYR A 272 -8.00 28.49 17.25
C TYR A 272 -6.89 27.84 18.08
N ARG A 273 -5.69 28.39 18.00
CA ARG A 273 -4.51 27.95 18.77
C ARG A 273 -4.78 27.78 20.26
N GLY A 274 -5.57 28.68 20.86
CA GLY A 274 -5.90 28.64 22.28
C GLY A 274 -6.70 27.42 22.74
N GLU A 275 -7.57 26.87 21.88
CA GLU A 275 -8.35 25.67 22.19
C GLU A 275 -7.49 24.41 22.28
N PHE A 276 -6.51 24.28 21.41
CA PHE A 276 -5.53 23.20 21.44
C PHE A 276 -4.66 23.30 22.72
N GLU A 277 -4.15 24.49 23.02
CA GLU A 277 -3.35 24.70 24.23
C GLU A 277 -4.14 24.39 25.52
N GLU A 278 -5.42 24.71 25.54
CA GLU A 278 -6.30 24.42 26.70
C GLU A 278 -6.55 22.91 26.84
N ARG A 279 -6.79 22.19 25.72
CA ARG A 279 -6.98 20.73 25.72
C ARG A 279 -5.74 20.02 26.25
N ILE A 280 -4.54 20.35 25.74
CA ILE A 280 -3.29 19.75 26.22
C ILE A 280 -3.07 20.08 27.71
N LYS A 281 -3.33 21.32 28.17
CA LYS A 281 -3.21 21.68 29.58
C LYS A 281 -4.13 20.82 30.45
N LYS A 282 -5.38 20.57 30.03
CA LYS A 282 -6.32 19.70 30.76
C LYS A 282 -5.82 18.26 30.82
N VAL A 283 -5.36 17.70 29.69
CA VAL A 283 -4.77 16.35 29.63
C VAL A 283 -3.59 16.23 30.60
N LEU A 284 -2.66 17.20 30.60
CA LEU A 284 -1.50 17.18 31.48
C LEU A 284 -1.89 17.34 32.95
N GLN A 285 -2.94 18.09 33.27
CA GLN A 285 -3.47 18.21 34.63
C GLN A 285 -4.02 16.87 35.13
N GLU A 286 -4.77 16.16 34.31
CA GLU A 286 -5.28 14.83 34.62
C GLU A 286 -4.16 13.81 34.81
N VAL A 287 -3.15 13.80 33.93
CA VAL A 287 -1.98 12.91 34.03
C VAL A 287 -1.23 13.15 35.35
N ARG A 288 -1.07 14.40 35.75
CA ARG A 288 -0.42 14.77 37.02
C ARG A 288 -1.27 14.34 38.23
N ALA A 289 -2.57 14.55 38.18
CA ALA A 289 -3.48 14.19 39.26
C ALA A 289 -3.53 12.67 39.46
N ALA A 290 -3.49 11.91 38.40
CA ALA A 290 -3.49 10.43 38.42
C ALA A 290 -2.18 9.85 38.96
N GLY A 291 -1.03 10.42 38.62
CA GLY A 291 0.31 10.05 39.15
C GLY A 291 0.86 8.69 38.70
N ASN A 292 0.02 7.82 38.17
CA ASN A 292 0.38 6.46 37.73
C ASN A 292 0.37 6.30 36.21
N ILE A 293 0.41 7.36 35.43
CA ILE A 293 0.34 7.34 33.98
C ILE A 293 1.73 7.50 33.36
N LEU A 294 2.07 6.59 32.44
CA LEU A 294 3.17 6.73 31.49
C LEU A 294 2.57 7.17 30.15
N LEU A 295 2.83 8.42 29.78
CA LEU A 295 2.31 8.97 28.53
C LEU A 295 3.19 8.52 27.37
N PHE A 296 2.62 7.89 26.35
CA PHE A 296 3.32 7.58 25.10
C PHE A 296 2.91 8.56 24.02
N ILE A 297 3.88 9.12 23.31
CA ILE A 297 3.68 10.03 22.19
C ILE A 297 4.48 9.52 21.02
N ASP A 298 3.75 9.02 20.02
CA ASP A 298 4.35 8.71 18.74
C ASP A 298 4.56 9.99 17.92
N GLU A 299 5.56 9.98 17.04
CA GLU A 299 5.98 11.17 16.29
C GLU A 299 6.17 12.41 17.20
N LEU A 300 6.96 12.25 18.26
CA LEU A 300 7.21 13.30 19.29
C LEU A 300 7.59 14.66 18.69
N HIS A 301 8.23 14.67 17.53
CA HIS A 301 8.61 15.87 16.79
C HIS A 301 7.42 16.73 16.36
N THR A 302 6.23 16.14 16.16
CA THR A 302 5.02 16.88 15.77
C THR A 302 4.58 17.89 16.85
N ILE A 303 4.87 17.59 18.11
CA ILE A 303 4.55 18.46 19.25
C ILE A 303 5.62 19.53 19.46
N ILE A 304 6.88 19.19 19.18
CA ILE A 304 8.05 20.00 19.52
C ILE A 304 8.46 20.91 18.36
N GLY A 305 8.21 20.51 17.12
CA GLY A 305 8.77 21.15 15.92
C GLY A 305 7.79 21.93 15.05
N ALA A 306 6.52 21.94 15.37
CA ALA A 306 5.48 22.57 14.57
C ALA A 306 5.54 24.11 14.50
N GLY A 307 6.48 24.75 15.20
CA GLY A 307 6.60 26.21 15.35
C GLY A 307 7.33 26.97 14.23
N GLY A 308 7.77 26.31 13.14
CA GLY A 308 8.58 26.94 12.08
C GLY A 308 7.81 27.64 10.97
N ALA A 309 6.53 27.41 10.80
CA ALA A 309 5.67 28.09 9.84
C ALA A 309 4.75 29.07 10.59
N GLU A 310 4.50 30.25 10.02
CA GLU A 310 3.56 31.22 10.60
C GLU A 310 2.18 30.56 10.79
N GLY A 311 1.82 30.28 12.07
CA GLY A 311 0.56 29.60 12.44
C GLY A 311 0.71 28.18 12.99
N ALA A 312 1.90 27.59 13.03
CA ALA A 312 2.10 26.25 13.55
C ALA A 312 2.00 26.20 15.09
N ILE A 313 1.43 25.10 15.57
CA ILE A 313 1.08 24.86 16.97
C ILE A 313 2.32 24.39 17.74
N ASP A 314 2.86 25.19 18.66
CA ASP A 314 4.01 24.82 19.49
C ASP A 314 3.55 24.42 20.92
N ALA A 315 3.37 23.11 21.13
CA ALA A 315 3.05 22.57 22.44
C ALA A 315 4.31 22.40 23.35
N SER A 316 5.50 22.61 22.81
CA SER A 316 6.75 22.45 23.59
C SER A 316 6.81 23.35 24.80
N ASN A 317 6.29 24.58 24.69
CA ASN A 317 6.25 25.53 25.80
C ASN A 317 5.34 25.10 26.98
N ILE A 318 4.39 24.21 26.72
CA ILE A 318 3.49 23.64 27.73
C ILE A 318 4.13 22.40 28.37
N LEU A 319 4.80 21.57 27.58
CA LEU A 319 5.44 20.33 28.03
C LEU A 319 6.75 20.56 28.76
N LYS A 320 7.59 21.51 28.32
CA LYS A 320 8.90 21.81 28.93
C LYS A 320 8.86 22.04 30.42
N PRO A 321 7.95 22.87 31.00
CA PRO A 321 7.88 23.08 32.44
C PRO A 321 7.51 21.80 33.22
N ALA A 322 6.61 20.97 32.66
CA ALA A 322 6.18 19.74 33.30
C ALA A 322 7.28 18.68 33.32
N LEU A 323 7.99 18.52 32.20
CA LEU A 323 9.16 17.64 32.07
C LEU A 323 10.32 18.15 32.95
N ALA A 324 10.51 19.49 33.06
CA ALA A 324 11.58 20.08 33.85
C ALA A 324 11.40 19.80 35.35
N ARG A 325 10.18 19.79 35.85
CA ARG A 325 9.85 19.53 37.27
C ARG A 325 9.75 18.02 37.57
N GLY A 326 9.79 17.15 36.57
CA GLY A 326 9.62 15.70 36.76
C GLY A 326 8.19 15.30 37.14
N GLU A 327 7.22 16.13 36.82
CA GLU A 327 5.80 15.94 37.11
C GLU A 327 5.13 15.02 36.06
N LEU A 328 5.85 14.73 34.96
CA LEU A 328 5.38 13.92 33.83
C LEU A 328 6.44 12.89 33.48
N GLN A 329 6.04 11.64 33.29
CA GLN A 329 6.84 10.61 32.67
C GLN A 329 6.31 10.32 31.26
N LEU A 330 7.20 10.43 30.27
CA LEU A 330 6.86 10.37 28.88
C LEU A 330 7.79 9.40 28.13
N ILE A 331 7.21 8.54 27.31
CA ILE A 331 7.91 7.72 26.30
C ILE A 331 7.67 8.40 24.95
N GLY A 332 8.72 8.82 24.26
CA GLY A 332 8.61 9.40 22.93
C GLY A 332 9.06 8.39 21.86
N ALA A 333 8.52 8.51 20.65
CA ALA A 333 9.05 7.82 19.47
C ALA A 333 9.24 8.85 18.34
N THR A 334 10.35 8.77 17.60
CA THR A 334 10.65 9.66 16.47
C THR A 334 11.73 9.04 15.56
N THR A 335 12.04 9.69 14.46
CA THR A 335 13.17 9.32 13.61
C THR A 335 14.49 9.92 14.11
N ILE A 336 15.63 9.41 13.61
CA ILE A 336 16.97 9.91 13.99
C ILE A 336 17.14 11.37 13.58
N ASP A 337 16.71 11.73 12.38
CA ASP A 337 16.86 13.09 11.84
C ASP A 337 16.00 14.12 12.58
N GLU A 338 14.78 13.73 12.92
CA GLU A 338 13.84 14.58 13.67
C GLU A 338 14.29 14.74 15.11
N TYR A 339 14.84 13.70 15.74
CA TYR A 339 15.44 13.80 17.07
C TYR A 339 16.56 14.83 17.09
N ARG A 340 17.51 14.75 16.14
CA ARG A 340 18.62 15.70 16.00
C ARG A 340 18.12 17.13 15.73
N LYS A 341 17.10 17.27 14.87
CA LYS A 341 16.59 18.57 14.43
C LYS A 341 15.81 19.29 15.53
N TYR A 342 15.01 18.58 16.32
CA TYR A 342 14.03 19.17 17.22
C TYR A 342 14.33 18.96 18.71
N ILE A 343 14.97 17.86 19.10
CA ILE A 343 15.21 17.51 20.51
C ILE A 343 16.64 17.85 20.93
N GLU A 344 17.65 17.43 20.19
CA GLU A 344 19.06 17.72 20.52
C GLU A 344 19.39 19.22 20.47
N LYS A 345 18.75 19.99 19.60
CA LYS A 345 18.97 21.42 19.49
C LYS A 345 18.36 22.21 20.68
N ASP A 346 17.44 21.62 21.41
CA ASP A 346 16.78 22.22 22.55
C ASP A 346 17.41 21.72 23.87
N ALA A 347 18.27 22.52 24.48
CA ALA A 347 18.99 22.14 25.68
C ALA A 347 18.10 21.77 26.89
N ALA A 348 16.83 22.22 26.93
CA ALA A 348 15.88 21.86 27.98
C ALA A 348 15.32 20.45 27.78
N LEU A 349 15.08 20.05 26.54
CA LEU A 349 14.59 18.71 26.14
C LEU A 349 15.71 17.67 26.15
N GLU A 350 16.88 17.98 25.61
CA GLU A 350 18.05 17.12 25.60
C GLU A 350 18.43 16.61 27.00
N ARG A 351 18.30 17.48 28.02
CA ARG A 351 18.59 17.11 29.42
C ARG A 351 17.51 16.23 30.05
N ARG A 352 16.37 16.01 29.40
CA ARG A 352 15.22 15.27 29.93
C ARG A 352 14.95 13.98 29.23
N PHE A 353 15.23 13.93 27.94
CA PHE A 353 15.09 12.71 27.15
C PHE A 353 16.40 11.90 27.15
N GLN A 354 16.23 10.59 27.13
CA GLN A 354 17.31 9.63 26.94
C GLN A 354 17.04 8.84 25.67
N PRO A 355 17.86 8.95 24.63
CA PRO A 355 17.67 8.19 23.40
C PRO A 355 17.86 6.69 23.61
N VAL A 356 17.02 5.91 22.97
CA VAL A 356 17.11 4.45 22.81
C VAL A 356 17.00 4.18 21.31
N THR A 357 18.11 3.74 20.71
CA THR A 357 18.15 3.44 19.29
C THR A 357 17.45 2.12 19.02
N VAL A 358 16.52 2.13 18.06
CA VAL A 358 15.80 0.95 17.58
C VAL A 358 16.28 0.70 16.15
N GLU A 359 17.12 -0.30 15.98
CA GLU A 359 17.68 -0.66 14.68
C GLU A 359 16.70 -1.54 13.89
N GLU A 360 16.89 -1.61 12.58
CA GLU A 360 16.17 -2.56 11.72
C GLU A 360 16.52 -3.99 12.17
N PRO A 361 15.55 -4.88 12.39
CA PRO A 361 15.83 -6.25 12.77
C PRO A 361 16.55 -7.00 11.64
N SER A 362 17.34 -7.99 12.02
CA SER A 362 17.92 -8.93 11.06
C SER A 362 16.82 -9.73 10.33
N GLU A 363 17.16 -10.32 9.19
CA GLU A 363 16.22 -11.17 8.45
C GLU A 363 15.69 -12.32 9.31
N GLU A 364 16.55 -12.92 10.16
CA GLU A 364 16.17 -14.00 11.05
C GLU A 364 15.17 -13.55 12.14
N GLU A 365 15.43 -12.42 12.78
CA GLU A 365 14.50 -11.80 13.74
C GLU A 365 13.18 -11.39 13.09
N ALA A 366 13.22 -10.84 11.88
CA ALA A 366 12.03 -10.47 11.13
C ALA A 366 11.15 -11.69 10.81
N VAL A 367 11.74 -12.84 10.47
CA VAL A 367 10.98 -14.10 10.28
C VAL A 367 10.28 -14.50 11.57
N GLN A 368 10.96 -14.45 12.72
CA GLN A 368 10.34 -14.77 14.02
C GLN A 368 9.19 -13.83 14.37
N ILE A 369 9.33 -12.53 14.06
CA ILE A 369 8.27 -11.53 14.25
C ILE A 369 7.03 -11.90 13.40
N LEU A 370 7.23 -12.20 12.11
CA LEU A 370 6.14 -12.56 11.21
C LEU A 370 5.48 -13.89 11.62
N GLU A 371 6.26 -14.86 12.12
CA GLU A 371 5.71 -16.11 12.66
C GLU A 371 4.81 -15.85 13.86
N GLY A 372 5.18 -14.95 14.75
CA GLY A 372 4.37 -14.55 15.88
C GLY A 372 3.05 -13.87 15.49
N LEU A 373 3.08 -13.05 14.43
CA LEU A 373 1.91 -12.33 13.92
C LEU A 373 1.02 -13.20 13.02
N ARG A 374 1.56 -14.27 12.43
CA ARG A 374 0.91 -15.12 11.43
C ARG A 374 -0.50 -15.55 11.79
N GLU A 375 -0.72 -16.00 13.01
CA GLU A 375 -2.03 -16.54 13.44
C GLU A 375 -3.14 -15.48 13.38
N GLN A 376 -2.83 -14.22 13.66
CA GLN A 376 -3.80 -13.12 13.61
C GLN A 376 -4.17 -12.79 12.17
N TYR A 377 -3.19 -12.71 11.25
CA TYR A 377 -3.43 -12.50 9.83
C TYR A 377 -4.18 -13.68 9.19
N GLU A 378 -3.86 -14.92 9.59
CA GLU A 378 -4.60 -16.12 9.17
C GLU A 378 -6.08 -16.05 9.58
N LYS A 379 -6.36 -15.62 10.82
CA LYS A 379 -7.73 -15.43 11.33
C LYS A 379 -8.47 -14.31 10.60
N HIS A 380 -7.79 -13.19 10.35
CA HIS A 380 -8.39 -12.05 9.67
C HIS A 380 -8.78 -12.36 8.22
N HIS A 381 -7.86 -12.93 7.45
CA HIS A 381 -8.07 -13.26 6.04
C HIS A 381 -8.70 -14.61 5.78
N GLN A 382 -8.83 -15.47 6.80
CA GLN A 382 -9.33 -16.84 6.68
C GLN A 382 -8.53 -17.68 5.67
N VAL A 383 -7.22 -17.50 5.62
CA VAL A 383 -6.26 -18.21 4.77
C VAL A 383 -5.17 -18.82 5.65
N LYS A 384 -4.46 -19.84 5.16
CA LYS A 384 -3.26 -20.37 5.82
C LYS A 384 -2.01 -19.80 5.16
N ILE A 385 -1.07 -19.32 5.97
CA ILE A 385 0.22 -18.78 5.50
C ILE A 385 1.28 -19.84 5.74
N THR A 386 2.00 -20.24 4.69
CA THR A 386 3.06 -21.26 4.78
C THR A 386 4.35 -20.66 5.34
N ASP A 387 5.21 -21.49 5.97
CA ASP A 387 6.51 -21.06 6.48
C ASP A 387 7.42 -20.52 5.34
N ASP A 388 7.32 -21.14 4.15
CA ASP A 388 8.02 -20.66 2.95
C ASP A 388 7.55 -19.26 2.55
N ALA A 389 6.25 -18.93 2.70
CA ALA A 389 5.72 -17.61 2.40
C ALA A 389 6.24 -16.56 3.39
N VAL A 390 6.30 -16.88 4.69
CA VAL A 390 6.86 -15.98 5.72
C VAL A 390 8.34 -15.68 5.42
N SER A 391 9.14 -16.72 5.21
CA SER A 391 10.57 -16.57 4.87
C SER A 391 10.77 -15.81 3.55
N ALA A 392 9.89 -16.04 2.56
CA ALA A 392 9.91 -15.30 1.29
C ALA A 392 9.55 -13.83 1.46
N ALA A 393 8.56 -13.49 2.31
CA ALA A 393 8.17 -12.11 2.57
C ALA A 393 9.34 -11.29 3.12
N VAL A 394 10.09 -11.84 4.06
CA VAL A 394 11.29 -11.18 4.62
C VAL A 394 12.41 -11.08 3.58
N ARG A 395 12.80 -12.19 2.98
CA ARG A 395 13.91 -12.25 2.02
C ARG A 395 13.67 -11.37 0.78
N LEU A 396 12.45 -11.42 0.20
CA LEU A 396 12.12 -10.66 -0.99
C LEU A 396 11.95 -9.16 -0.68
N SER A 397 11.36 -8.81 0.48
CA SER A 397 11.28 -7.41 0.88
C SER A 397 12.65 -6.82 1.17
N ALA A 398 13.53 -7.53 1.86
CA ALA A 398 14.90 -7.09 2.13
C ALA A 398 15.69 -6.84 0.83
N ARG A 399 15.48 -7.70 -0.18
CA ARG A 399 16.20 -7.63 -1.44
C ARG A 399 15.67 -6.62 -2.45
N TYR A 400 14.36 -6.42 -2.51
CA TYR A 400 13.70 -5.68 -3.60
C TYR A 400 12.98 -4.40 -3.16
N ILE A 401 12.73 -4.21 -1.85
CA ILE A 401 12.07 -3.03 -1.29
C ILE A 401 13.06 -2.29 -0.39
N ASN A 402 13.70 -1.24 -0.96
CA ASN A 402 14.79 -0.53 -0.29
C ASN A 402 14.36 0.82 0.32
N ASP A 403 13.13 1.24 0.08
CA ASP A 403 12.54 2.51 0.58
C ASP A 403 11.80 2.35 1.91
N ARG A 404 11.70 1.12 2.41
CA ARG A 404 11.07 0.76 3.68
C ARG A 404 11.94 -0.18 4.48
N PHE A 405 11.66 -0.30 5.78
CA PHE A 405 12.44 -1.09 6.73
C PHE A 405 11.68 -2.33 7.21
N LEU A 406 12.42 -3.36 7.62
CA LEU A 406 11.88 -4.51 8.32
C LEU A 406 11.47 -4.11 9.75
N PRO A 407 10.45 -4.75 10.34
CA PRO A 407 9.62 -5.82 9.77
C PRO A 407 8.43 -5.33 8.92
N ASP A 408 8.10 -4.04 8.95
CA ASP A 408 6.90 -3.44 8.37
C ASP A 408 6.69 -3.82 6.88
N LYS A 409 7.73 -3.66 6.05
CA LYS A 409 7.66 -4.02 4.63
C LYS A 409 7.34 -5.51 4.38
N ALA A 410 7.77 -6.40 5.27
CA ALA A 410 7.50 -7.83 5.14
C ALA A 410 6.10 -8.19 5.66
N ILE A 411 5.62 -7.50 6.69
CA ILE A 411 4.25 -7.60 7.21
C ILE A 411 3.26 -7.15 6.13
N ASP A 412 3.49 -6.00 5.52
CA ASP A 412 2.66 -5.47 4.43
C ASP A 412 2.56 -6.45 3.25
N LEU A 413 3.69 -7.09 2.87
CA LEU A 413 3.68 -8.11 1.81
C LEU A 413 2.85 -9.33 2.19
N MET A 414 2.97 -9.80 3.42
CA MET A 414 2.22 -10.94 3.92
C MET A 414 0.72 -10.63 3.95
N ASP A 415 0.34 -9.45 4.42
CA ASP A 415 -1.04 -8.97 4.49
C ASP A 415 -1.68 -8.85 3.11
N GLU A 416 -0.99 -8.17 2.16
CA GLU A 416 -1.49 -8.00 0.79
C GLU A 416 -1.58 -9.34 0.04
N ALA A 417 -0.62 -10.25 0.23
CA ALA A 417 -0.67 -11.57 -0.38
C ALA A 417 -1.86 -12.40 0.15
N ALA A 418 -2.11 -12.33 1.46
CA ALA A 418 -3.25 -12.99 2.09
C ALA A 418 -4.59 -12.43 1.56
N ALA A 419 -4.70 -11.09 1.45
CA ALA A 419 -5.86 -10.42 0.88
C ALA A 419 -6.07 -10.83 -0.60
N LYS A 420 -5.01 -10.87 -1.41
CA LYS A 420 -5.05 -11.26 -2.83
C LYS A 420 -5.50 -12.70 -3.02
N VAL A 421 -4.99 -13.64 -2.21
CA VAL A 421 -5.41 -15.05 -2.24
C VAL A 421 -6.88 -15.18 -1.87
N ARG A 422 -7.34 -14.45 -0.85
CA ARG A 422 -8.77 -14.43 -0.47
C ARG A 422 -9.66 -13.86 -1.57
N LEU A 423 -9.24 -12.77 -2.22
CA LEU A 423 -9.98 -12.16 -3.34
C LEU A 423 -10.08 -13.08 -4.54
N ARG A 424 -8.98 -13.77 -4.89
CA ARG A 424 -8.98 -14.77 -5.99
C ARG A 424 -9.96 -15.92 -5.72
N ALA A 425 -10.10 -16.32 -4.47
CA ALA A 425 -11.04 -17.38 -4.08
C ALA A 425 -12.48 -16.89 -3.91
N GLY A 426 -12.67 -15.62 -3.58
CA GLY A 426 -13.99 -14.97 -3.43
C GLY A 426 -14.47 -14.29 -4.72
N GLY A 427 -13.70 -14.32 -5.79
CA GLY A 427 -14.07 -13.78 -7.09
C GLY A 427 -15.37 -14.46 -7.56
N LYS A 428 -16.43 -13.64 -7.73
CA LYS A 428 -17.68 -14.15 -8.30
C LYS A 428 -17.38 -14.64 -9.71
N PRO A 429 -17.75 -15.89 -10.07
CA PRO A 429 -17.61 -16.34 -11.44
C PRO A 429 -18.25 -15.31 -12.38
N GLU A 430 -17.66 -15.10 -13.53
CA GLU A 430 -18.17 -14.16 -14.56
C GLU A 430 -19.65 -14.42 -14.85
N GLU A 431 -20.04 -15.69 -14.85
CA GLU A 431 -21.42 -16.17 -14.93
C GLU A 431 -22.36 -15.59 -13.84
N VAL A 432 -21.88 -15.39 -12.61
CA VAL A 432 -22.67 -14.78 -11.52
C VAL A 432 -22.88 -13.28 -11.74
N VAL A 433 -21.92 -12.61 -12.35
CA VAL A 433 -22.02 -11.18 -12.69
C VAL A 433 -22.98 -11.00 -13.84
N GLU A 434 -22.89 -11.83 -14.88
CA GLU A 434 -23.79 -11.82 -16.04
C GLU A 434 -25.23 -12.16 -15.64
N LEU A 435 -25.44 -13.18 -14.82
CA LEU A 435 -26.78 -13.52 -14.32
C LEU A 435 -27.40 -12.41 -13.50
N ARG A 436 -26.64 -11.72 -12.65
CA ARG A 436 -27.15 -10.55 -11.90
C ARG A 436 -27.52 -9.38 -12.82
N HIS A 437 -26.70 -9.13 -13.83
CA HIS A 437 -27.02 -8.09 -14.81
C HIS A 437 -28.31 -8.44 -15.57
N ARG A 438 -28.47 -9.72 -15.93
CA ARG A 438 -29.66 -10.20 -16.61
C ARG A 438 -30.92 -10.14 -15.73
N ILE A 439 -30.82 -10.46 -14.44
CA ILE A 439 -31.92 -10.32 -13.48
C ILE A 439 -32.36 -8.86 -13.37
N ASN A 440 -31.42 -7.90 -13.28
CA ASN A 440 -31.74 -6.48 -13.23
C ASN A 440 -32.44 -5.99 -14.52
N LEU A 441 -31.97 -6.41 -15.69
CA LEU A 441 -32.59 -6.09 -16.97
C LEU A 441 -34.02 -6.66 -17.07
N LEU A 442 -34.22 -7.92 -16.66
CA LEU A 442 -35.55 -8.55 -16.65
C LEU A 442 -36.50 -7.86 -15.66
N GLU A 443 -35.99 -7.30 -14.56
CA GLU A 443 -36.73 -6.52 -13.61
C GLU A 443 -37.17 -5.17 -14.18
N GLU A 444 -36.31 -4.48 -14.92
CA GLU A 444 -36.66 -3.25 -15.66
C GLU A 444 -37.68 -3.53 -16.75
N GLU A 445 -37.48 -4.56 -17.58
CA GLU A 445 -38.44 -4.97 -18.62
C GLU A 445 -39.80 -5.35 -18.02
N MET A 446 -39.83 -6.07 -16.89
CA MET A 446 -41.08 -6.42 -16.20
C MET A 446 -41.82 -5.16 -15.74
N LEU A 447 -41.11 -4.15 -15.23
CA LEU A 447 -41.76 -2.88 -14.83
C LEU A 447 -42.30 -2.09 -16.04
N GLU A 448 -41.63 -2.11 -17.18
CA GLU A 448 -42.12 -1.51 -18.43
C GLU A 448 -43.42 -2.18 -18.90
N PHE A 449 -43.47 -3.52 -18.95
CA PHE A 449 -44.72 -4.24 -19.30
C PHE A 449 -45.87 -3.98 -18.34
N LEU A 450 -45.57 -3.82 -17.02
CA LEU A 450 -46.56 -3.44 -16.04
C LEU A 450 -47.07 -2.00 -16.24
N HIS A 451 -46.21 -1.09 -16.65
CA HIS A 451 -46.60 0.31 -16.94
C HIS A 451 -47.45 0.40 -18.20
N ASP A 452 -47.20 -0.45 -19.20
CA ASP A 452 -47.99 -0.51 -20.43
C ASP A 452 -49.30 -1.32 -20.30
N GLY A 453 -49.54 -1.91 -19.13
CA GLY A 453 -50.77 -2.69 -18.84
C GLY A 453 -50.75 -4.12 -19.37
N ASP A 454 -49.61 -4.60 -19.90
CA ASP A 454 -49.47 -5.98 -20.38
C ASP A 454 -49.07 -6.92 -19.23
N VAL A 455 -50.07 -7.45 -18.57
CA VAL A 455 -49.93 -8.39 -17.44
C VAL A 455 -49.37 -9.74 -17.88
N GLU A 456 -49.63 -10.15 -19.12
CA GLU A 456 -49.18 -11.45 -19.65
C GLU A 456 -47.67 -11.40 -19.98
N GLY A 457 -47.21 -10.31 -20.58
CA GLY A 457 -45.77 -10.04 -20.81
C GLY A 457 -44.96 -9.90 -19.51
N ALA A 458 -45.53 -9.17 -18.53
CA ALA A 458 -44.92 -9.04 -17.21
C ALA A 458 -44.76 -10.39 -16.48
N LYS A 459 -45.74 -11.30 -16.61
CA LYS A 459 -45.68 -12.63 -16.02
C LYS A 459 -44.64 -13.54 -16.68
N GLN A 460 -44.43 -13.41 -18.00
CA GLN A 460 -43.37 -14.13 -18.70
C GLN A 460 -42.02 -13.67 -18.22
N LYS A 461 -41.79 -12.35 -18.11
CA LYS A 461 -40.51 -11.81 -17.62
C LYS A 461 -40.20 -12.17 -16.16
N LYS A 462 -41.26 -12.24 -15.33
CA LYS A 462 -41.14 -12.74 -13.96
C LYS A 462 -40.67 -14.20 -13.90
N ASN A 463 -41.22 -15.06 -14.74
CA ASN A 463 -40.84 -16.48 -14.80
C ASN A 463 -39.37 -16.63 -15.28
N GLU A 464 -38.93 -15.81 -16.27
CA GLU A 464 -37.52 -15.79 -16.72
C GLU A 464 -36.58 -15.30 -15.60
N LYS A 465 -36.97 -14.28 -14.83
CA LYS A 465 -36.25 -13.78 -13.67
C LYS A 465 -36.11 -14.86 -12.59
N GLU A 466 -37.18 -15.55 -12.22
CA GLU A 466 -37.19 -16.63 -11.24
C GLU A 466 -36.25 -17.79 -11.67
N ALA A 467 -36.25 -18.14 -12.97
CA ALA A 467 -35.32 -19.14 -13.50
C ALA A 467 -33.85 -18.72 -13.37
N CYS A 468 -33.51 -17.45 -13.67
CA CYS A 468 -32.16 -16.90 -13.49
C CYS A 468 -31.77 -16.84 -12.01
N GLU A 469 -32.68 -16.52 -11.10
CA GLU A 469 -32.46 -16.53 -9.65
C GLU A 469 -32.20 -17.94 -9.12
N GLU A 470 -32.89 -18.97 -9.62
CA GLU A 470 -32.62 -20.37 -9.27
C GLU A 470 -31.25 -20.84 -9.78
N GLU A 471 -30.86 -20.46 -11.01
CA GLU A 471 -29.51 -20.74 -11.53
C GLU A 471 -28.44 -20.07 -10.68
N LEU A 472 -28.62 -18.81 -10.33
CA LEU A 472 -27.72 -18.04 -9.47
C LEU A 472 -27.61 -18.70 -8.08
N ALA A 473 -28.72 -19.16 -7.50
CA ALA A 473 -28.68 -19.88 -6.21
C ALA A 473 -27.93 -21.22 -6.31
N LYS A 474 -28.08 -21.97 -7.42
CA LYS A 474 -27.34 -23.23 -7.66
C LYS A 474 -25.85 -22.99 -7.79
N ILE A 475 -25.42 -21.94 -8.54
CA ILE A 475 -24.00 -21.59 -8.70
C ILE A 475 -23.41 -21.10 -7.36
N GLN A 476 -24.12 -20.26 -6.62
CA GLN A 476 -23.68 -19.81 -5.29
C GLN A 476 -23.56 -20.95 -4.28
N ALA A 477 -24.46 -21.94 -4.32
CA ALA A 477 -24.40 -23.12 -3.46
C ALA A 477 -23.19 -24.02 -3.81
N LYS A 478 -22.85 -24.17 -5.10
CA LYS A 478 -21.64 -24.87 -5.56
C LYS A 478 -20.37 -24.11 -5.12
N THR A 479 -20.33 -22.81 -5.34
CA THR A 479 -19.17 -21.96 -4.97
C THR A 479 -18.95 -21.96 -3.45
N LYS A 480 -20.01 -21.92 -2.64
CA LYS A 480 -19.92 -22.05 -1.17
C LYS A 480 -19.43 -23.43 -0.70
N LYS A 481 -19.75 -24.51 -1.40
CA LYS A 481 -19.23 -25.86 -1.12
C LYS A 481 -17.76 -25.98 -1.50
N ASP A 482 -17.36 -25.48 -2.66
CA ASP A 482 -15.98 -25.52 -3.14
C ASP A 482 -15.03 -24.62 -2.33
N SER A 483 -15.51 -23.46 -1.87
CA SER A 483 -14.71 -22.56 -1.00
C SER A 483 -14.53 -23.10 0.42
N ARG A 484 -15.46 -23.90 0.95
CA ARG A 484 -15.33 -24.59 2.24
C ARG A 484 -14.37 -25.80 2.19
N SER A 485 -14.16 -26.41 1.03
CA SER A 485 -13.30 -27.60 0.87
C SER A 485 -11.85 -27.27 0.56
N LYS A 486 -11.52 -26.12 -0.01
CA LYS A 486 -10.14 -25.67 -0.28
C LYS A 486 -9.67 -24.77 0.86
N LYS A 487 -8.84 -25.31 1.77
CA LYS A 487 -8.05 -24.48 2.67
C LYS A 487 -7.13 -23.63 1.82
N LEU A 488 -7.46 -22.34 1.66
CA LEU A 488 -6.67 -21.36 0.95
C LEU A 488 -5.29 -21.25 1.62
N LYS A 489 -4.24 -21.31 0.81
CA LYS A 489 -2.86 -21.20 1.31
C LYS A 489 -2.16 -20.07 0.57
N VAL A 490 -1.46 -19.25 1.32
CA VAL A 490 -0.50 -18.28 0.79
C VAL A 490 0.84 -18.97 0.63
N THR A 491 1.41 -18.88 -0.56
CA THR A 491 2.67 -19.51 -0.93
C THR A 491 3.75 -18.47 -1.25
N GLU A 492 5.01 -18.92 -1.41
CA GLU A 492 6.12 -18.08 -1.88
C GLU A 492 5.79 -17.35 -3.20
N ASP A 493 5.08 -18.03 -4.11
CA ASP A 493 4.70 -17.46 -5.40
C ASP A 493 3.70 -16.29 -5.26
N ASP A 494 2.79 -16.36 -4.28
CA ASP A 494 1.84 -15.28 -4.01
C ASP A 494 2.56 -14.04 -3.47
N ILE A 495 3.54 -14.23 -2.58
CA ILE A 495 4.42 -13.15 -2.09
C ILE A 495 5.22 -12.55 -3.26
N ALA A 496 5.83 -13.39 -4.10
CA ALA A 496 6.58 -12.93 -5.27
C ALA A 496 5.73 -12.15 -6.27
N ASP A 497 4.45 -12.51 -6.40
CA ASP A 497 3.47 -11.77 -7.21
C ASP A 497 3.18 -10.37 -6.66
N VAL A 498 3.11 -10.20 -5.34
CA VAL A 498 2.90 -8.89 -4.71
C VAL A 498 4.15 -8.03 -4.89
N VAL A 499 5.33 -8.58 -4.59
CA VAL A 499 6.60 -7.87 -4.80
C VAL A 499 6.76 -7.45 -6.26
N SER A 500 6.40 -8.32 -7.20
CA SER A 500 6.43 -7.99 -8.64
C SER A 500 5.47 -6.84 -8.99
N GLY A 501 4.31 -6.78 -8.35
CA GLY A 501 3.36 -5.68 -8.50
C GLY A 501 3.90 -4.34 -8.01
N TRP A 502 4.54 -4.33 -6.84
CA TRP A 502 5.10 -3.11 -6.24
C TRP A 502 6.33 -2.59 -6.95
N THR A 503 7.27 -3.50 -7.21
CA THR A 503 8.59 -3.14 -7.77
C THR A 503 8.64 -3.16 -9.29
N LYS A 504 7.62 -3.73 -9.93
CA LYS A 504 7.57 -4.07 -11.37
C LYS A 504 8.72 -5.02 -11.79
N ILE A 505 9.35 -5.68 -10.84
CA ILE A 505 10.39 -6.67 -11.06
C ILE A 505 9.72 -8.06 -11.12
N PRO A 506 9.92 -8.87 -12.15
CA PRO A 506 9.45 -10.25 -12.19
C PRO A 506 10.26 -11.11 -11.19
N VAL A 507 9.79 -11.20 -9.94
CA VAL A 507 10.51 -11.85 -8.83
C VAL A 507 10.25 -13.36 -8.76
N ARG A 508 9.27 -13.88 -9.48
CA ARG A 508 9.02 -15.33 -9.51
C ARG A 508 10.31 -16.09 -9.78
N LYS A 509 10.53 -17.19 -9.08
CA LYS A 509 11.65 -18.13 -9.34
C LYS A 509 11.80 -18.26 -10.84
N ILE A 510 13.04 -18.22 -11.33
CA ILE A 510 13.35 -18.35 -12.76
C ILE A 510 12.49 -19.50 -13.30
N ALA A 511 11.27 -19.17 -13.74
CA ALA A 511 10.39 -20.15 -14.33
C ALA A 511 11.16 -20.74 -15.51
N GLU A 512 10.94 -21.99 -15.85
CA GLU A 512 11.62 -22.65 -16.99
C GLU A 512 11.66 -21.74 -18.22
N GLY A 513 10.65 -20.86 -18.38
CA GLY A 513 10.57 -19.84 -19.41
C GLY A 513 11.64 -18.73 -19.32
N GLU A 514 12.05 -18.28 -18.11
CA GLU A 514 13.08 -17.24 -17.94
C GLU A 514 14.48 -17.84 -18.15
N ALA A 515 14.73 -19.05 -17.67
CA ALA A 515 15.95 -19.78 -17.97
C ALA A 515 16.12 -19.99 -19.48
N ALA A 516 15.04 -20.33 -20.18
CA ALA A 516 15.03 -20.46 -21.64
C ALA A 516 15.26 -19.10 -22.33
N ARG A 517 14.71 -17.98 -21.82
CA ARG A 517 14.97 -16.62 -22.33
C ARG A 517 16.41 -16.23 -22.15
N LEU A 518 17.01 -16.47 -20.98
CA LEU A 518 18.42 -16.18 -20.71
C LEU A 518 19.36 -17.02 -21.59
N ARG A 519 19.02 -18.28 -21.87
CA ARG A 519 19.76 -19.11 -22.84
C ARG A 519 19.68 -18.55 -24.25
N LYS A 520 18.52 -18.03 -24.66
CA LYS A 520 18.27 -17.44 -25.98
C LYS A 520 18.64 -15.94 -26.05
N LEU A 521 19.20 -15.35 -24.99
CA LEU A 521 19.47 -13.92 -24.92
C LEU A 521 20.34 -13.42 -26.08
N GLU A 522 21.42 -14.14 -26.42
CA GLU A 522 22.28 -13.81 -27.57
C GLU A 522 21.49 -13.76 -28.87
N ALA A 523 20.69 -14.79 -29.15
CA ALA A 523 19.85 -14.83 -30.35
C ALA A 523 18.79 -13.73 -30.37
N THR A 524 18.30 -13.31 -29.20
CA THR A 524 17.35 -12.20 -29.10
C THR A 524 18.00 -10.86 -29.35
N LEU A 525 19.21 -10.63 -28.81
CA LEU A 525 19.98 -9.42 -29.07
C LEU A 525 20.40 -9.30 -30.53
N HIS A 526 20.81 -10.40 -31.17
CA HIS A 526 21.18 -10.43 -32.59
C HIS A 526 20.03 -10.11 -33.55
N LYS A 527 18.78 -10.25 -33.16
CA LYS A 527 17.64 -9.81 -33.97
C LYS A 527 17.63 -8.30 -34.23
N ARG A 528 18.22 -7.52 -33.32
CA ARG A 528 18.24 -6.04 -33.40
C ARG A 528 19.66 -5.51 -33.62
N VAL A 529 20.68 -6.18 -33.09
CA VAL A 529 22.06 -5.74 -33.16
C VAL A 529 22.83 -6.60 -34.19
N ILE A 530 23.22 -5.98 -35.27
CA ILE A 530 23.92 -6.64 -36.37
C ILE A 530 25.42 -6.42 -36.28
N GLY A 531 26.21 -7.44 -36.50
CA GLY A 531 27.64 -7.39 -36.72
C GLY A 531 28.51 -7.08 -35.49
N GLN A 532 28.03 -7.37 -34.29
CA GLN A 532 28.75 -7.13 -33.03
C GLN A 532 28.73 -8.39 -32.13
N GLU A 533 29.16 -9.52 -32.69
CA GLU A 533 29.06 -10.85 -32.06
C GLU A 533 29.78 -10.92 -30.71
N ASP A 534 31.01 -10.37 -30.62
CA ASP A 534 31.79 -10.36 -29.38
C ASP A 534 31.12 -9.52 -28.29
N ALA A 535 30.53 -8.38 -28.69
CA ALA A 535 29.83 -7.49 -27.77
C ALA A 535 28.57 -8.16 -27.21
N VAL A 536 27.77 -8.76 -28.07
CA VAL A 536 26.54 -9.45 -27.68
C VAL A 536 26.84 -10.67 -26.79
N SER A 537 27.86 -11.45 -27.14
CA SER A 537 28.28 -12.63 -26.35
C SER A 537 28.78 -12.24 -24.97
N ALA A 538 29.64 -11.19 -24.87
CA ALA A 538 30.18 -10.70 -23.60
C ALA A 538 29.08 -10.19 -22.67
N VAL A 539 28.15 -9.37 -23.20
CA VAL A 539 26.99 -8.84 -22.45
C VAL A 539 26.09 -9.99 -21.97
N ALA A 540 25.76 -10.94 -22.85
CA ALA A 540 24.89 -12.05 -22.49
C ALA A 540 25.49 -12.95 -21.41
N LYS A 541 26.81 -13.23 -21.48
CA LYS A 541 27.54 -14.01 -20.46
C LYS A 541 27.53 -13.30 -19.10
N ALA A 542 27.79 -12.00 -19.05
CA ALA A 542 27.83 -11.24 -17.82
C ALA A 542 26.43 -11.15 -17.18
N VAL A 543 25.39 -10.92 -17.98
CA VAL A 543 23.99 -10.88 -17.51
C VAL A 543 23.57 -12.25 -16.96
N ARG A 544 23.89 -13.35 -17.65
CA ARG A 544 23.61 -14.71 -17.15
C ARG A 544 24.31 -14.95 -15.81
N ARG A 545 25.59 -14.58 -15.66
CA ARG A 545 26.39 -14.72 -14.43
C ARG A 545 25.74 -13.94 -13.27
N GLY A 546 25.31 -12.70 -13.52
CA GLY A 546 24.63 -11.86 -12.52
C GLY A 546 23.28 -12.42 -12.08
N ARG A 547 22.48 -12.95 -13.03
CA ARG A 547 21.15 -13.49 -12.75
C ARG A 547 21.15 -14.83 -12.00
N VAL A 548 22.14 -15.68 -12.25
CA VAL A 548 22.29 -16.96 -11.55
C VAL A 548 22.78 -16.77 -10.11
N GLY A 549 23.16 -15.55 -9.72
CA GLY A 549 23.64 -15.26 -8.35
C GLY A 549 25.11 -15.57 -8.10
N LEU A 550 25.91 -15.77 -9.15
CA LEU A 550 27.35 -16.02 -9.04
C LEU A 550 28.19 -14.74 -8.85
N LYS A 551 27.53 -13.58 -8.81
CA LYS A 551 28.20 -12.28 -8.63
C LYS A 551 28.07 -11.81 -7.19
N ASP A 552 28.98 -10.93 -6.77
CA ASP A 552 28.91 -10.24 -5.47
C ASP A 552 27.56 -9.52 -5.33
N PRO A 553 26.77 -9.84 -4.29
CA PRO A 553 25.44 -9.25 -4.07
C PRO A 553 25.50 -7.74 -3.79
N LYS A 554 26.67 -7.18 -3.49
CA LYS A 554 26.83 -5.74 -3.27
C LYS A 554 26.97 -4.94 -4.56
N ARG A 555 27.25 -5.56 -5.69
CA ARG A 555 27.54 -4.88 -6.97
C ARG A 555 26.36 -4.90 -7.92
N PRO A 556 26.26 -3.96 -8.89
CA PRO A 556 25.27 -4.00 -9.98
C PRO A 556 25.27 -5.33 -10.74
N ILE A 557 24.15 -5.72 -11.41
CA ILE A 557 24.04 -6.96 -12.20
C ILE A 557 25.18 -7.07 -13.23
N GLY A 558 25.53 -5.97 -13.88
CA GLY A 558 26.62 -5.86 -14.83
C GLY A 558 27.07 -4.44 -15.03
N SER A 559 28.36 -4.24 -15.26
CA SER A 559 28.94 -2.94 -15.60
C SER A 559 29.79 -3.07 -16.86
N PHE A 560 29.47 -2.26 -17.87
CA PHE A 560 30.07 -2.35 -19.20
C PHE A 560 30.59 -1.01 -19.67
N LEU A 561 31.76 -1.01 -20.29
CA LEU A 561 32.29 0.14 -21.03
C LEU A 561 32.32 -0.20 -22.52
N PHE A 562 31.47 0.50 -23.31
CA PHE A 562 31.36 0.32 -24.75
C PHE A 562 32.21 1.35 -25.47
N LEU A 563 33.24 0.90 -26.18
CA LEU A 563 34.19 1.71 -26.90
C LEU A 563 33.96 1.60 -28.42
N GLY A 564 34.10 2.66 -29.14
CA GLY A 564 34.01 2.64 -30.61
C GLY A 564 33.42 3.87 -31.27
N PRO A 565 33.43 3.95 -32.60
CA PRO A 565 32.94 5.10 -33.32
C PRO A 565 31.40 5.29 -33.15
N THR A 566 30.92 6.43 -33.58
CA THR A 566 29.48 6.72 -33.55
C THR A 566 28.73 5.83 -34.55
N GLY A 567 27.49 5.45 -34.22
CA GLY A 567 26.61 4.72 -35.13
C GLY A 567 26.91 3.24 -35.31
N VAL A 568 27.76 2.60 -34.47
CA VAL A 568 28.09 1.16 -34.54
C VAL A 568 27.14 0.26 -33.73
N GLY A 569 26.13 0.84 -33.06
CA GLY A 569 25.11 0.08 -32.31
C GLY A 569 25.24 0.09 -30.80
N LYS A 570 26.13 0.89 -30.19
CA LYS A 570 26.32 0.96 -28.72
C LYS A 570 25.01 1.26 -27.97
N THR A 571 24.23 2.23 -28.39
CA THR A 571 22.94 2.58 -27.77
C THR A 571 21.86 1.55 -28.11
N GLU A 572 21.92 0.92 -29.28
CA GLU A 572 20.93 -0.06 -29.71
C GLU A 572 21.03 -1.36 -28.91
N ILE A 573 22.26 -1.82 -28.59
CA ILE A 573 22.43 -2.98 -27.72
C ILE A 573 21.90 -2.71 -26.32
N SER A 574 22.00 -1.45 -25.82
CA SER A 574 21.47 -1.04 -24.52
C SER A 574 19.93 -1.10 -24.48
N LYS A 575 19.27 -0.67 -25.56
CA LYS A 575 17.82 -0.76 -25.74
C LYS A 575 17.35 -2.20 -25.86
N ALA A 576 18.03 -2.98 -26.72
CA ALA A 576 17.72 -4.39 -26.91
C ALA A 576 17.89 -5.18 -25.60
N LEU A 577 18.88 -4.84 -24.80
CA LEU A 577 19.12 -5.44 -23.49
C LEU A 577 18.00 -5.06 -22.48
N ALA A 578 17.58 -3.80 -22.46
CA ALA A 578 16.47 -3.35 -21.62
C ALA A 578 15.19 -4.12 -21.95
N GLU A 579 14.85 -4.26 -23.21
CA GLU A 579 13.68 -5.04 -23.64
C GLU A 579 13.80 -6.53 -23.31
N ALA A 580 14.95 -7.14 -23.58
CA ALA A 580 15.15 -8.58 -23.39
C ALA A 580 15.18 -9.01 -21.92
N VAL A 581 15.79 -8.19 -21.03
CA VAL A 581 16.01 -8.51 -19.62
C VAL A 581 14.91 -7.92 -18.72
N PHE A 582 14.44 -6.69 -19.02
CA PHE A 582 13.52 -5.94 -18.19
C PHE A 582 12.11 -5.81 -18.81
N GLY A 583 11.90 -6.36 -20.01
CA GLY A 583 10.60 -6.46 -20.66
C GLY A 583 10.12 -5.23 -21.41
N SER A 584 10.81 -4.09 -21.30
CA SER A 584 10.47 -2.83 -21.99
C SER A 584 11.70 -2.00 -22.28
N GLU A 585 11.74 -1.35 -23.45
CA GLU A 585 12.76 -0.33 -23.76
C GLU A 585 12.70 0.87 -22.80
N GLN A 586 11.53 1.18 -22.25
CA GLN A 586 11.34 2.26 -21.29
C GLN A 586 12.03 1.99 -19.94
N SER A 587 12.44 0.75 -19.68
CA SER A 587 13.26 0.40 -18.52
C SER A 587 14.73 0.82 -18.68
N MET A 588 15.04 1.69 -19.65
CA MET A 588 16.36 2.28 -19.84
C MET A 588 16.38 3.75 -19.39
N ILE A 589 17.24 4.03 -18.42
CA ILE A 589 17.53 5.39 -17.96
C ILE A 589 18.76 5.89 -18.74
N ARG A 590 18.57 6.84 -19.65
CA ARG A 590 19.67 7.46 -20.37
C ARG A 590 20.11 8.75 -19.69
N VAL A 591 21.40 8.89 -19.50
CA VAL A 591 22.07 10.07 -18.93
C VAL A 591 23.18 10.51 -19.92
N ASP A 592 23.03 11.68 -20.52
CA ASP A 592 24.02 12.25 -21.43
C ASP A 592 25.07 13.01 -20.63
N MET A 593 26.31 12.55 -20.68
CA MET A 593 27.40 13.13 -19.91
C MET A 593 27.85 14.50 -20.42
N SER A 594 27.39 14.91 -21.60
CA SER A 594 27.59 16.29 -22.09
C SER A 594 26.89 17.33 -21.21
N GLU A 595 25.83 16.94 -20.47
CA GLU A 595 25.13 17.80 -19.51
C GLU A 595 25.87 17.89 -18.16
N TYR A 596 26.88 17.05 -17.94
CA TYR A 596 27.60 16.90 -16.68
C TYR A 596 29.11 17.23 -16.79
N MET A 597 29.44 18.19 -17.64
CA MET A 597 30.82 18.65 -17.87
C MET A 597 31.32 19.59 -16.76
N GLU A 598 30.42 20.29 -16.07
CA GLU A 598 30.78 21.27 -15.05
C GLU A 598 30.68 20.69 -13.63
N LYS A 599 31.46 21.24 -12.69
CA LYS A 599 31.47 20.79 -11.29
C LYS A 599 30.09 20.85 -10.63
N HIS A 600 29.29 21.88 -10.93
CA HIS A 600 27.94 22.03 -10.41
C HIS A 600 26.95 20.97 -10.93
N SER A 601 27.27 20.31 -12.02
CA SER A 601 26.40 19.30 -12.61
C SER A 601 26.32 18.02 -11.79
N VAL A 602 27.31 17.75 -10.94
CA VAL A 602 27.27 16.63 -9.98
C VAL A 602 26.11 16.76 -9.01
N SER A 603 25.81 17.98 -8.54
CA SER A 603 24.65 18.25 -7.69
C SER A 603 23.31 17.97 -8.41
N LYS A 604 23.24 18.09 -9.72
CA LYS A 604 22.04 17.68 -10.47
C LYS A 604 21.85 16.17 -10.48
N MET A 605 22.95 15.41 -10.39
CA MET A 605 22.89 13.95 -10.42
C MET A 605 22.38 13.35 -9.11
N ILE A 606 22.90 13.82 -7.95
CA ILE A 606 22.64 13.26 -6.61
C ILE A 606 21.85 14.20 -5.70
N GLY A 607 21.57 15.44 -6.13
CA GLY A 607 20.89 16.48 -5.36
C GLY A 607 21.84 17.54 -4.81
N SER A 608 21.30 18.74 -4.55
CA SER A 608 22.06 19.87 -4.00
C SER A 608 22.24 19.71 -2.48
N PRO A 609 23.41 20.08 -1.90
CA PRO A 609 23.60 20.06 -0.46
C PRO A 609 22.60 20.98 0.28
N PRO A 610 22.36 20.75 1.58
CA PRO A 610 21.50 21.60 2.38
C PRO A 610 21.92 23.07 2.31
N GLY A 611 20.95 23.98 2.09
CA GLY A 611 21.19 25.42 1.99
C GLY A 611 21.44 25.96 0.58
N TYR A 612 21.47 25.11 -0.45
CA TYR A 612 21.55 25.53 -1.84
C TYR A 612 20.18 25.41 -2.53
N VAL A 613 19.96 26.28 -3.53
CA VAL A 613 18.73 26.26 -4.36
C VAL A 613 18.59 24.90 -5.05
N GLY A 614 17.39 24.29 -4.96
CA GLY A 614 17.10 22.96 -5.55
C GLY A 614 17.39 21.76 -4.61
N HIS A 615 17.64 21.98 -3.31
CA HIS A 615 17.82 20.88 -2.33
C HIS A 615 16.56 20.01 -2.21
N GLU A 616 15.37 20.59 -2.32
CA GLU A 616 14.09 19.87 -2.22
C GLU A 616 13.76 19.04 -3.47
N GLU A 617 14.33 19.37 -4.64
CA GLU A 617 14.02 18.70 -5.90
C GLU A 617 14.67 17.31 -6.05
N GLY A 618 15.63 16.96 -5.18
CA GLY A 618 16.38 15.70 -5.28
C GLY A 618 17.30 15.62 -6.52
N GLY A 619 18.12 14.57 -6.61
CA GLY A 619 19.01 14.35 -7.77
C GLY A 619 18.28 13.65 -8.93
N GLN A 620 18.54 14.07 -10.15
CA GLN A 620 17.88 13.51 -11.34
C GLN A 620 18.16 12.01 -11.53
N LEU A 621 19.41 11.56 -11.30
CA LEU A 621 19.76 10.14 -11.39
C LEU A 621 19.20 9.37 -10.20
N SER A 622 19.41 9.87 -8.97
CA SER A 622 18.96 9.21 -7.76
C SER A 622 17.45 9.00 -7.76
N GLU A 623 16.65 10.00 -8.15
CA GLU A 623 15.19 9.88 -8.25
C GLU A 623 14.74 8.90 -9.35
N LYS A 624 15.37 8.95 -10.55
CA LYS A 624 15.01 8.02 -11.65
C LYS A 624 15.30 6.57 -11.26
N VAL A 625 16.44 6.29 -10.61
CA VAL A 625 16.81 4.94 -10.17
C VAL A 625 15.95 4.49 -9.00
N ARG A 626 15.64 5.36 -8.05
CA ARG A 626 14.74 5.05 -6.94
C ARG A 626 13.35 4.63 -7.42
N ARG A 627 12.82 5.32 -8.47
CA ARG A 627 11.52 4.97 -9.07
C ARG A 627 11.58 3.72 -9.94
N ASN A 628 12.74 3.43 -10.55
CA ASN A 628 12.95 2.30 -11.42
C ASN A 628 14.26 1.56 -11.04
N PRO A 629 14.29 0.86 -9.90
CA PRO A 629 15.50 0.20 -9.41
C PRO A 629 15.91 -1.01 -10.27
N TYR A 630 15.07 -1.41 -11.21
CA TYR A 630 15.28 -2.54 -12.11
C TYR A 630 15.31 -2.03 -13.55
N SER A 631 16.50 -1.57 -13.97
CA SER A 631 16.66 -0.85 -15.23
C SER A 631 18.07 -0.98 -15.81
N VAL A 632 18.22 -0.64 -17.09
CA VAL A 632 19.51 -0.36 -17.72
C VAL A 632 19.81 1.11 -17.55
N ILE A 633 20.96 1.45 -17.00
CA ILE A 633 21.43 2.83 -16.91
C ILE A 633 22.52 3.02 -17.97
N LEU A 634 22.25 3.90 -18.92
CA LEU A 634 23.14 4.24 -20.01
C LEU A 634 23.76 5.62 -19.75
N PHE A 635 25.06 5.66 -19.44
CA PHE A 635 25.85 6.88 -19.40
C PHE A 635 26.48 7.09 -20.79
N ASP A 636 25.94 8.00 -21.56
CA ASP A 636 26.40 8.27 -22.93
C ASP A 636 27.51 9.30 -22.93
N GLU A 637 28.58 9.07 -23.73
CA GLU A 637 29.77 9.92 -23.88
C GLU A 637 30.50 10.20 -22.55
N ILE A 638 30.80 9.12 -21.78
CA ILE A 638 31.36 9.19 -20.43
C ILE A 638 32.68 9.98 -20.36
N GLU A 639 33.48 10.06 -21.46
CA GLU A 639 34.70 10.83 -21.54
C GLU A 639 34.50 12.35 -21.37
N LYS A 640 33.26 12.85 -21.54
CA LYS A 640 32.92 14.27 -21.36
C LYS A 640 32.59 14.64 -19.92
N ALA A 641 32.35 13.65 -19.06
CA ALA A 641 31.95 13.87 -17.68
C ALA A 641 33.02 14.57 -16.86
N HIS A 642 32.62 15.43 -15.92
CA HIS A 642 33.50 16.02 -14.94
C HIS A 642 34.15 14.92 -14.06
N PRO A 643 35.42 15.08 -13.62
CA PRO A 643 36.13 14.09 -12.78
C PRO A 643 35.36 13.65 -11.53
N ASP A 644 34.58 14.52 -10.92
CA ASP A 644 33.79 14.20 -9.72
C ASP A 644 32.65 13.19 -10.00
N VAL A 645 32.16 13.09 -11.24
CA VAL A 645 31.17 12.08 -11.65
C VAL A 645 31.78 10.68 -11.52
N PHE A 646 33.06 10.52 -11.86
CA PHE A 646 33.76 9.22 -11.71
C PHE A 646 33.84 8.76 -10.26
N ASN A 647 33.94 9.67 -9.29
CA ASN A 647 33.93 9.32 -7.87
C ASN A 647 32.58 8.74 -7.44
N ILE A 648 31.47 9.28 -7.96
CA ILE A 648 30.12 8.73 -7.72
C ILE A 648 29.99 7.36 -8.38
N LEU A 649 30.46 7.23 -9.63
CA LEU A 649 30.39 5.96 -10.35
C LEU A 649 31.26 4.88 -9.69
N LEU A 650 32.40 5.23 -9.09
CA LEU A 650 33.22 4.30 -8.29
C LEU A 650 32.40 3.73 -7.12
N GLN A 651 31.68 4.58 -6.38
CA GLN A 651 30.82 4.14 -5.29
C GLN A 651 29.71 3.20 -5.79
N VAL A 652 29.08 3.54 -6.92
CA VAL A 652 28.04 2.69 -7.53
C VAL A 652 28.62 1.33 -7.93
N LEU A 653 29.80 1.30 -8.54
CA LEU A 653 30.45 0.07 -9.04
C LEU A 653 30.95 -0.85 -7.92
N ASP A 654 31.33 -0.30 -6.74
CA ASP A 654 31.84 -1.07 -5.62
C ASP A 654 30.77 -1.46 -4.63
N ASP A 655 30.03 -0.44 -4.12
CA ASP A 655 29.07 -0.61 -3.04
C ASP A 655 27.64 -0.86 -3.56
N GLY A 656 27.40 -0.65 -4.86
CA GLY A 656 26.09 -0.81 -5.49
C GLY A 656 25.04 0.18 -4.99
N HIS A 657 25.43 1.25 -4.32
CA HIS A 657 24.51 2.30 -3.88
C HIS A 657 25.20 3.67 -3.85
N ILE A 658 24.40 4.73 -3.86
CA ILE A 658 24.82 6.10 -3.59
C ILE A 658 23.96 6.68 -2.48
N THR A 659 24.52 7.66 -1.76
CA THR A 659 23.75 8.46 -0.81
C THR A 659 23.40 9.77 -1.50
N ASP A 660 22.09 10.10 -1.56
CA ASP A 660 21.64 11.36 -2.13
C ASP A 660 21.86 12.53 -1.16
N SER A 661 21.57 13.76 -1.61
CA SER A 661 21.72 14.96 -0.78
C SER A 661 20.80 15.01 0.44
N GLN A 662 19.76 14.18 0.48
CA GLN A 662 18.82 14.04 1.60
C GLN A 662 19.22 12.92 2.57
N GLY A 663 20.41 12.30 2.38
CA GLY A 663 20.89 11.21 3.22
C GLY A 663 20.31 9.84 2.88
N ARG A 664 19.44 9.73 1.86
CA ARG A 664 18.80 8.46 1.48
C ARG A 664 19.74 7.61 0.63
N LYS A 665 19.79 6.31 0.92
CA LYS A 665 20.52 5.33 0.10
C LYS A 665 19.71 4.95 -1.13
N VAL A 666 20.28 5.14 -2.31
CA VAL A 666 19.69 4.73 -3.61
C VAL A 666 20.44 3.52 -4.13
N ASP A 667 19.74 2.42 -4.33
CA ASP A 667 20.30 1.12 -4.66
C ASP A 667 20.42 0.90 -6.17
N PHE A 668 21.60 0.47 -6.63
CA PHE A 668 21.93 0.13 -8.01
C PHE A 668 22.19 -1.36 -8.23
N LYS A 669 22.04 -2.21 -7.18
CA LYS A 669 22.38 -3.64 -7.25
C LYS A 669 21.58 -4.41 -8.30
N ASN A 670 20.35 -3.98 -8.55
CA ASN A 670 19.45 -4.57 -9.53
C ASN A 670 19.50 -3.89 -10.91
N THR A 671 20.48 -3.00 -11.14
CA THR A 671 20.64 -2.31 -12.42
C THR A 671 21.76 -2.93 -13.26
N ILE A 672 21.71 -2.70 -14.58
CA ILE A 672 22.82 -2.93 -15.51
C ILE A 672 23.37 -1.56 -15.93
N ILE A 673 24.65 -1.33 -15.69
CA ILE A 673 25.33 -0.08 -15.99
C ILE A 673 26.08 -0.22 -17.31
N ILE A 674 25.76 0.67 -18.25
CA ILE A 674 26.42 0.75 -19.54
C ILE A 674 26.98 2.17 -19.70
N MET A 675 28.25 2.26 -19.96
CA MET A 675 28.95 3.52 -20.27
C MET A 675 29.40 3.48 -21.71
N THR A 676 29.11 4.49 -22.51
CA THR A 676 29.59 4.57 -23.90
C THR A 676 30.68 5.63 -24.01
N SER A 677 31.68 5.32 -24.82
CA SER A 677 32.76 6.28 -25.14
C SER A 677 33.16 6.19 -26.61
N ASN A 678 33.55 7.32 -27.17
CA ASN A 678 34.15 7.42 -28.49
C ASN A 678 35.68 7.43 -28.43
N ALA A 679 36.25 7.21 -27.25
CA ALA A 679 37.70 7.11 -27.08
C ALA A 679 38.27 5.96 -27.93
N GLY A 680 39.40 6.18 -28.62
CA GLY A 680 40.02 5.22 -29.53
C GLY A 680 39.29 5.00 -30.86
N ALA A 681 38.21 5.79 -31.16
CA ALA A 681 37.46 5.65 -32.43
C ALA A 681 38.36 5.81 -33.68
N GLN A 682 39.39 6.68 -33.63
CA GLN A 682 40.31 6.85 -34.77
C GLN A 682 41.15 5.60 -35.02
N ALA A 683 41.58 4.92 -33.99
CA ALA A 683 42.36 3.68 -34.10
C ALA A 683 41.55 2.53 -34.72
N ILE A 684 40.19 2.59 -34.59
CA ILE A 684 39.27 1.62 -35.19
C ILE A 684 39.03 1.92 -36.67
N ILE A 685 38.90 3.21 -37.03
CA ILE A 685 38.58 3.66 -38.39
C ILE A 685 39.80 3.61 -39.30
N GLU A 686 40.97 4.07 -38.77
CA GLU A 686 42.23 4.16 -39.48
C GLU A 686 43.32 3.39 -38.71
N PRO A 687 43.37 2.05 -38.78
CA PRO A 687 44.42 1.29 -38.10
C PRO A 687 45.79 1.71 -38.63
N LYS A 688 46.64 2.21 -37.76
CA LYS A 688 48.02 2.63 -38.11
C LYS A 688 48.74 1.44 -38.73
N LYS A 689 49.03 1.49 -40.05
CA LYS A 689 49.86 0.53 -40.74
C LYS A 689 51.30 0.76 -40.33
N LEU A 690 51.73 0.20 -39.21
CA LEU A 690 53.11 0.11 -38.82
C LEU A 690 53.73 -1.13 -39.51
N GLY A 691 54.49 -0.87 -40.52
CA GLY A 691 55.43 -1.66 -41.29
C GLY A 691 55.50 -3.19 -41.10
N PHE A 692 55.46 -3.91 -42.24
CA PHE A 692 55.74 -5.33 -42.48
C PHE A 692 54.72 -6.36 -42.02
N ALA A 693 54.18 -7.04 -43.03
CA ALA A 693 53.33 -8.24 -43.01
C ALA A 693 51.91 -8.03 -42.49
N VAL A 694 50.99 -7.79 -43.41
CA VAL A 694 49.54 -8.01 -43.24
C VAL A 694 49.38 -9.54 -43.07
N SER A 695 49.16 -10.01 -41.88
CA SER A 695 48.67 -11.37 -41.70
C SER A 695 47.17 -11.34 -42.06
N ASP A 696 46.73 -12.24 -42.94
CA ASP A 696 45.32 -12.41 -43.35
C ASP A 696 44.41 -12.92 -42.21
N ASP A 697 44.90 -12.92 -40.97
CA ASP A 697 44.16 -13.40 -39.82
C ASP A 697 43.36 -12.28 -39.17
N GLU A 698 42.05 -12.23 -39.45
CA GLU A 698 41.09 -11.24 -38.93
C GLU A 698 41.16 -11.12 -37.38
N LYS A 699 41.40 -12.22 -36.67
CA LYS A 699 41.51 -12.21 -35.20
C LYS A 699 42.71 -11.45 -34.70
N GLN A 700 43.92 -11.62 -35.33
CA GLN A 700 45.11 -10.88 -34.91
C GLN A 700 44.97 -9.38 -35.18
N ASN A 701 44.30 -9.01 -36.27
CA ASN A 701 44.00 -7.61 -36.59
C ASN A 701 43.03 -6.98 -35.56
N TYR A 702 42.04 -7.74 -35.14
CA TYR A 702 41.12 -7.30 -34.08
C TYR A 702 41.84 -7.12 -32.72
N ASP A 703 42.66 -8.07 -32.30
CA ASP A 703 43.42 -7.98 -31.05
C ASP A 703 44.39 -6.79 -31.03
N ARG A 704 45.09 -6.51 -32.13
CA ARG A 704 45.93 -5.31 -32.26
C ARG A 704 45.14 -4.02 -32.16
N MET A 705 43.99 -3.94 -32.85
CA MET A 705 43.10 -2.79 -32.78
C MET A 705 42.60 -2.59 -31.35
N LYS A 706 42.15 -3.65 -30.68
CA LYS A 706 41.69 -3.63 -29.29
C LYS A 706 42.77 -3.13 -28.34
N ASN A 707 44.01 -3.59 -28.49
CA ASN A 707 45.14 -3.12 -27.67
C ASN A 707 45.41 -1.62 -27.88
N SER A 708 45.39 -1.13 -29.10
CA SER A 708 45.58 0.30 -29.40
C SER A 708 44.49 1.17 -28.81
N VAL A 709 43.20 0.70 -28.89
CA VAL A 709 42.08 1.39 -28.25
C VAL A 709 42.22 1.40 -26.73
N MET A 710 42.64 0.27 -26.13
CA MET A 710 42.83 0.18 -24.68
C MET A 710 43.99 1.07 -24.19
N GLU A 711 45.02 1.29 -24.98
CA GLU A 711 46.09 2.27 -24.64
C GLU A 711 45.54 3.70 -24.56
N GLU A 712 44.69 4.07 -25.51
CA GLU A 712 44.06 5.41 -25.50
C GLU A 712 43.08 5.56 -24.32
N VAL A 713 42.31 4.54 -24.04
CA VAL A 713 41.37 4.50 -22.92
C VAL A 713 42.09 4.65 -21.56
N ARG A 714 43.26 4.00 -21.39
CA ARG A 714 44.10 4.15 -20.18
C ARG A 714 44.70 5.54 -20.00
N ARG A 715 44.79 6.36 -21.05
CA ARG A 715 45.19 7.76 -20.94
C ARG A 715 44.06 8.68 -20.47
N ILE A 716 42.79 8.32 -20.78
CA ILE A 716 41.59 9.11 -20.47
C ILE A 716 41.04 8.75 -19.09
N PHE A 717 40.95 7.47 -18.81
CA PHE A 717 40.33 6.97 -17.58
C PHE A 717 41.37 6.44 -16.59
N LYS A 718 41.19 6.74 -15.31
CA LYS A 718 42.08 6.25 -14.25
C LYS A 718 42.03 4.72 -14.16
N PRO A 719 43.19 4.06 -13.88
CA PRO A 719 43.23 2.60 -13.73
C PRO A 719 42.24 2.04 -12.69
N GLU A 720 42.06 2.78 -11.61
CA GLU A 720 41.13 2.44 -10.56
C GLU A 720 39.68 2.27 -11.10
N PHE A 721 39.24 3.19 -11.94
CA PHE A 721 37.88 3.15 -12.55
C PHE A 721 37.77 1.96 -13.53
N LEU A 722 38.77 1.74 -14.38
CA LEU A 722 38.77 0.63 -15.35
C LEU A 722 38.75 -0.75 -14.69
N ASN A 723 39.40 -0.90 -13.54
CA ASN A 723 39.44 -2.16 -12.79
C ASN A 723 38.12 -2.51 -12.10
N ARG A 724 37.19 -1.55 -11.94
CA ARG A 724 35.86 -1.77 -11.33
C ARG A 724 34.80 -2.17 -12.35
N ILE A 725 35.08 -2.00 -13.63
CA ILE A 725 34.20 -2.35 -14.73
C ILE A 725 34.31 -3.85 -15.01
N ASP A 726 33.19 -4.55 -15.12
CA ASP A 726 33.15 -5.99 -15.35
C ASP A 726 33.73 -6.37 -16.72
N GLU A 727 33.35 -5.62 -17.77
CA GLU A 727 33.79 -5.91 -19.16
C GLU A 727 33.94 -4.60 -19.96
N THR A 728 35.08 -4.48 -20.61
CA THR A 728 35.35 -3.42 -21.60
C THR A 728 35.25 -4.00 -23.00
N ILE A 729 34.30 -3.49 -23.78
CA ILE A 729 33.88 -4.04 -25.06
C ILE A 729 34.18 -3.05 -26.18
N VAL A 730 34.98 -3.46 -27.15
CA VAL A 730 35.34 -2.66 -28.32
C VAL A 730 34.42 -3.04 -29.50
N PHE A 731 33.63 -2.10 -29.98
CA PHE A 731 32.76 -2.25 -31.12
C PHE A 731 33.56 -2.08 -32.42
N ARG A 732 33.40 -3.03 -33.33
CA ARG A 732 34.02 -2.93 -34.65
C ARG A 732 33.31 -1.96 -35.59
N ALA A 733 33.99 -1.41 -36.57
CA ALA A 733 33.35 -0.69 -37.65
C ALA A 733 32.40 -1.60 -38.44
N LEU A 734 31.27 -1.08 -38.87
CA LEU A 734 30.27 -1.81 -39.67
C LEU A 734 30.76 -1.98 -41.12
N ASN A 735 30.69 -3.19 -41.65
CA ASN A 735 30.98 -3.45 -43.05
C ASN A 735 29.71 -3.23 -43.93
N LYS A 736 29.86 -3.31 -45.28
CA LYS A 736 28.74 -3.10 -46.21
C LYS A 736 27.63 -4.14 -46.05
N ASP A 737 27.94 -5.36 -45.67
CA ASP A 737 26.95 -6.41 -45.48
C ASP A 737 26.18 -6.24 -44.16
N ASP A 738 26.85 -5.79 -43.07
CA ASP A 738 26.20 -5.37 -41.86
C ASP A 738 25.19 -4.23 -42.13
N MET A 739 25.63 -3.21 -42.90
CA MET A 739 24.78 -2.08 -43.30
C MET A 739 23.54 -2.51 -44.08
N LYS A 740 23.64 -3.48 -45.00
CA LYS A 740 22.47 -4.02 -45.72
C LYS A 740 21.45 -4.66 -44.81
N GLN A 741 21.94 -5.42 -43.79
CA GLN A 741 21.07 -6.03 -42.80
C GLN A 741 20.41 -4.99 -41.92
N ILE A 742 21.13 -3.94 -41.51
CA ILE A 742 20.58 -2.84 -40.73
C ILE A 742 19.49 -2.08 -41.52
N VAL A 743 19.75 -1.78 -42.80
CA VAL A 743 18.74 -1.18 -43.68
C VAL A 743 17.49 -2.05 -43.79
N ALA A 744 17.66 -3.39 -43.91
CA ALA A 744 16.55 -4.31 -43.95
C ALA A 744 15.70 -4.26 -42.64
N LEU A 745 16.32 -4.17 -41.48
CA LEU A 745 15.62 -4.01 -40.18
C LEU A 745 14.87 -2.67 -40.12
N MET A 746 15.52 -1.54 -40.48
CA MET A 746 14.88 -0.22 -40.45
C MET A 746 13.70 -0.15 -41.43
N LEU A 747 13.83 -0.75 -42.60
CA LEU A 747 12.74 -0.82 -43.59
C LEU A 747 11.59 -1.71 -43.11
N LYS A 748 11.90 -2.80 -42.41
CA LYS A 748 10.86 -3.62 -41.78
C LYS A 748 10.06 -2.84 -40.72
N GLU A 749 10.74 -2.09 -39.86
CA GLU A 749 10.05 -1.23 -38.87
C GLU A 749 9.14 -0.20 -39.57
N LEU A 750 9.61 0.38 -40.68
CA LEU A 750 8.81 1.31 -41.48
C LEU A 750 7.59 0.60 -42.10
N THR A 751 7.78 -0.57 -42.68
CA THR A 751 6.70 -1.39 -43.27
C THR A 751 5.65 -1.74 -42.23
N ASP A 752 6.05 -2.27 -41.06
CA ASP A 752 5.15 -2.61 -39.94
C ASP A 752 4.38 -1.37 -39.42
N ARG A 753 5.00 -0.18 -39.43
CA ARG A 753 4.37 1.09 -39.07
C ARG A 753 3.33 1.54 -40.09
N CYS A 754 3.67 1.48 -41.39
CA CYS A 754 2.75 1.82 -42.48
C CYS A 754 1.52 0.90 -42.47
N GLU A 755 1.71 -0.40 -42.27
CA GLU A 755 0.63 -1.37 -42.19
C GLU A 755 -0.30 -1.11 -41.01
N LYS A 756 0.25 -0.93 -39.79
CA LYS A 756 -0.54 -0.72 -38.57
C LYS A 756 -1.27 0.62 -38.52
N GLN A 757 -0.65 1.69 -39.00
CA GLN A 757 -1.20 3.05 -38.86
C GLN A 757 -2.01 3.52 -40.07
N MET A 758 -1.65 3.05 -41.28
CA MET A 758 -2.22 3.57 -42.53
C MET A 758 -2.89 2.49 -43.36
N GLY A 759 -2.75 1.18 -43.00
CA GLY A 759 -3.26 0.05 -43.79
C GLY A 759 -2.52 -0.12 -45.14
N ILE A 760 -1.28 0.41 -45.31
CA ILE A 760 -0.51 0.33 -46.55
C ILE A 760 0.50 -0.80 -46.44
N HIS A 761 0.40 -1.78 -47.35
CA HIS A 761 1.36 -2.88 -47.46
C HIS A 761 2.56 -2.47 -48.32
N LEU A 762 3.65 -2.07 -47.66
CA LEU A 762 4.86 -1.61 -48.33
C LEU A 762 5.83 -2.77 -48.56
N THR A 763 6.23 -3.03 -49.79
CA THR A 763 7.23 -4.07 -50.16
C THR A 763 8.44 -3.39 -50.79
N VAL A 764 9.63 -3.47 -50.14
CA VAL A 764 10.86 -2.80 -50.59
C VAL A 764 11.80 -3.83 -51.25
N ARG A 765 12.15 -3.61 -52.53
CA ARG A 765 13.06 -4.52 -53.27
C ARG A 765 14.52 -4.40 -52.78
N ASP A 766 15.29 -5.48 -52.96
CA ASP A 766 16.70 -5.54 -52.53
C ASP A 766 17.60 -4.54 -53.30
N SER A 767 17.25 -4.14 -54.51
CA SER A 767 17.91 -3.09 -55.25
C SER A 767 17.89 -1.73 -54.50
N VAL A 768 16.76 -1.40 -53.84
CA VAL A 768 16.62 -0.18 -53.03
C VAL A 768 17.53 -0.23 -51.80
N LYS A 769 17.58 -1.39 -51.11
CA LYS A 769 18.46 -1.59 -49.96
C LYS A 769 19.95 -1.37 -50.32
N LYS A 770 20.38 -1.94 -51.48
CA LYS A 770 21.75 -1.74 -51.96
C LYS A 770 22.05 -0.26 -52.28
N HIS A 771 21.14 0.43 -52.93
CA HIS A 771 21.27 1.81 -53.30
C HIS A 771 21.41 2.73 -52.09
N ILE A 772 20.58 2.50 -51.03
CA ILE A 772 20.65 3.26 -49.80
C ILE A 772 22.01 3.05 -49.12
N VAL A 773 22.52 1.80 -49.08
CA VAL A 773 23.83 1.52 -48.51
C VAL A 773 24.95 2.21 -49.28
N GLU A 774 24.92 2.14 -50.63
CA GLU A 774 25.97 2.75 -51.45
C GLU A 774 26.02 4.29 -51.30
N LYS A 775 24.87 4.95 -51.19
CA LYS A 775 24.80 6.41 -50.98
C LYS A 775 25.21 6.82 -49.57
N ALA A 776 24.85 6.04 -48.56
CA ALA A 776 24.99 6.40 -47.13
C ALA A 776 26.18 5.73 -46.42
N TYR A 777 26.97 4.91 -47.12
CA TYR A 777 28.10 4.22 -46.50
C TYR A 777 29.24 5.20 -46.16
N ASP A 778 29.43 5.44 -44.86
CA ASP A 778 30.58 6.17 -44.31
C ASP A 778 31.11 5.46 -43.08
N PRO A 779 32.34 4.93 -43.10
CA PRO A 779 32.93 4.23 -41.99
C PRO A 779 33.08 5.07 -40.73
N LYS A 780 33.10 6.40 -40.84
CA LYS A 780 33.26 7.33 -39.70
C LYS A 780 31.96 7.52 -38.91
N TYR A 781 30.82 7.48 -39.62
CA TYR A 781 29.50 7.77 -39.01
C TYR A 781 28.63 6.52 -38.81
N GLY A 782 29.09 5.35 -39.26
CA GLY A 782 28.40 4.07 -39.11
C GLY A 782 26.98 4.06 -39.72
N ALA A 783 25.99 3.56 -38.98
CA ALA A 783 24.62 3.45 -39.46
C ALA A 783 23.77 4.74 -39.33
N ARG A 784 24.28 5.83 -38.71
CA ARG A 784 23.53 7.09 -38.57
C ARG A 784 23.05 7.68 -39.90
N PRO A 785 23.89 7.77 -40.98
CA PRO A 785 23.46 8.29 -42.26
C PRO A 785 22.34 7.46 -42.91
N LEU A 786 22.26 6.17 -42.68
CA LEU A 786 21.22 5.28 -43.24
C LEU A 786 19.81 5.74 -42.91
N ARG A 787 19.57 6.13 -41.66
CA ARG A 787 18.25 6.58 -41.20
C ARG A 787 17.80 7.82 -41.94
N ARG A 788 18.73 8.79 -42.11
CA ARG A 788 18.45 10.01 -42.85
C ARG A 788 18.19 9.74 -44.35
N GLN A 789 18.93 8.76 -44.90
CA GLN A 789 18.75 8.39 -46.30
C GLN A 789 17.41 7.69 -46.52
N ILE A 790 17.01 6.80 -45.62
CA ILE A 790 15.67 6.16 -45.66
C ILE A 790 14.58 7.21 -45.56
N GLN A 791 14.73 8.17 -44.64
CA GLN A 791 13.78 9.26 -44.50
C GLN A 791 13.64 10.04 -45.80
N ASN A 792 14.73 10.52 -46.37
CA ASN A 792 14.71 11.34 -47.58
C ASN A 792 14.23 10.55 -48.82
N ASP A 793 14.73 9.34 -49.02
CA ASP A 793 14.45 8.57 -50.25
C ASP A 793 13.12 7.80 -50.20
N ILE A 794 12.59 7.50 -48.99
CA ILE A 794 11.39 6.64 -48.87
C ILE A 794 10.28 7.36 -48.09
N GLU A 795 10.54 7.85 -46.86
CA GLU A 795 9.46 8.40 -46.01
C GLU A 795 8.88 9.69 -46.60
N ASP A 796 9.76 10.63 -47.02
CA ASP A 796 9.34 11.90 -47.58
C ASP A 796 8.64 11.71 -48.94
N GLU A 797 9.20 10.91 -49.84
CA GLU A 797 8.62 10.61 -51.17
C GLU A 797 7.28 9.83 -51.03
N LEU A 798 7.19 8.85 -50.08
CA LEU A 798 5.96 8.12 -49.82
C LEU A 798 4.86 9.09 -49.28
N ALA A 799 5.24 10.05 -48.44
CA ALA A 799 4.30 11.06 -47.96
C ALA A 799 3.73 11.91 -49.07
N GLU A 800 4.58 12.31 -50.05
CA GLU A 800 4.12 13.08 -51.24
C GLU A 800 3.19 12.22 -52.14
N GLU A 801 3.50 10.94 -52.37
CA GLU A 801 2.65 10.04 -53.12
C GLU A 801 1.28 9.76 -52.45
N ILE A 802 1.24 9.73 -51.11
CA ILE A 802 -0.01 9.65 -50.33
C ILE A 802 -0.80 10.95 -50.44
N LEU A 803 -0.15 12.11 -50.26
CA LEU A 803 -0.80 13.43 -50.37
C LEU A 803 -1.32 13.71 -51.77
N SER A 804 -0.61 13.25 -52.82
CA SER A 804 -1.07 13.35 -54.21
C SER A 804 -2.23 12.42 -54.55
N GLY A 805 -2.63 11.49 -53.65
CA GLY A 805 -3.72 10.58 -53.86
C GLY A 805 -3.41 9.34 -54.68
N LYS A 806 -2.15 9.16 -55.08
CA LYS A 806 -1.71 8.00 -55.82
C LYS A 806 -1.65 6.73 -54.96
N VAL A 807 -1.30 6.87 -53.70
CA VAL A 807 -1.32 5.78 -52.73
C VAL A 807 -2.53 5.94 -51.80
N LYS A 808 -3.44 5.01 -51.79
CA LYS A 808 -4.65 5.00 -50.96
C LYS A 808 -4.51 3.98 -49.80
N LYS A 809 -5.42 4.06 -48.81
CA LYS A 809 -5.55 3.02 -47.79
C LYS A 809 -5.79 1.64 -48.43
N ASP A 810 -5.24 0.63 -47.79
CA ASP A 810 -5.36 -0.79 -48.19
C ASP A 810 -4.77 -1.10 -49.57
N THR A 811 -3.76 -0.34 -50.03
CA THR A 811 -3.02 -0.61 -51.27
C THR A 811 -1.69 -1.30 -51.01
N GLU A 812 -1.32 -2.22 -51.92
CA GLU A 812 0.02 -2.81 -51.95
C GLU A 812 0.95 -1.92 -52.77
N VAL A 813 2.01 -1.39 -52.13
CA VAL A 813 2.99 -0.51 -52.75
C VAL A 813 4.34 -1.18 -52.83
N VAL A 814 4.89 -1.30 -54.04
CA VAL A 814 6.22 -1.86 -54.24
C VAL A 814 7.22 -0.74 -54.53
N VAL A 815 8.25 -0.64 -53.68
CA VAL A 815 9.32 0.34 -53.84
C VAL A 815 10.43 -0.26 -54.69
N THR A 816 10.71 0.42 -55.79
CA THR A 816 11.72 0.04 -56.79
C THR A 816 12.68 1.16 -57.11
N ILE A 817 13.75 0.91 -57.88
CA ILE A 817 14.66 1.93 -58.39
C ILE A 817 14.56 2.01 -59.88
N HIS A 818 14.35 3.22 -60.42
CA HIS A 818 14.43 3.52 -61.82
C HIS A 818 15.37 4.74 -62.08
N LYS A 819 16.43 4.56 -62.83
CA LYS A 819 17.43 5.63 -63.15
C LYS A 819 17.93 6.35 -61.88
N GLU A 820 18.39 5.56 -60.88
CA GLU A 820 18.90 6.04 -59.59
C GLU A 820 17.90 6.78 -58.71
N LYS A 821 16.60 6.80 -59.03
CA LYS A 821 15.53 7.37 -58.21
C LYS A 821 14.64 6.25 -57.66
N VAL A 822 14.19 6.44 -56.45
CA VAL A 822 13.20 5.52 -55.84
C VAL A 822 11.84 5.81 -56.45
N VAL A 823 11.11 4.77 -56.87
CA VAL A 823 9.79 4.86 -57.50
C VAL A 823 8.84 3.94 -56.78
N PHE A 824 7.63 4.41 -56.52
CA PHE A 824 6.55 3.69 -55.90
C PHE A 824 5.57 3.16 -56.91
N GLU A 825 5.44 1.85 -57.05
CA GLU A 825 4.51 1.18 -57.93
C GLU A 825 3.34 0.66 -57.12
N THR A 826 2.13 1.14 -57.35
CA THR A 826 0.91 0.66 -56.72
C THR A 826 0.40 -0.55 -57.53
N LYS A 827 0.15 -1.67 -56.81
CA LYS A 827 -0.49 -2.85 -57.41
C LYS A 827 -2.00 -2.85 -57.23
#